data_64d4af9b83bb60f207dc3c829af690f1
#
_entry.id   64d4af9b83bb60f207dc3c829af690f1
#
_cell.length_a   1.000
_cell.length_b   1.000
_cell.length_c   1.000
_cell.angle_alpha   90.00
_cell.angle_beta   90.00
_cell.angle_gamma   90.00
#
_symmetry.space_group_name_H-M   'P 1'
#
loop_
_entity.id
_entity.type
_entity.pdbx_description
1 polymer ?
#
loop_
_entity_poly.entity_id
_entity_poly.type
_entity_poly.pdbx_seq_one_letter_code
_entity_poly.pdbx_strand_id
1 'polypeptide(L)'
;MNTPPESRNDNPECVQEAPRTSVANKEPWVRYRVQYRSFATDELLDQKDIQDPHDETWKTNETGVGSGPVFDIIKTIRTQEPDREHPSHAESGTEPSHLLPVALSPTYSIRIHSLAIINAVQSVVKYYPSQDLTGDSIVVQWPYAVLVHHYDDLHDFITSVKDLEPESRCDREHDVEKHLQLLFDYLDESVMPGVREEKERNSRGYGTFEWYWVSQRPGATIFVDTTNSTETRANVIHSLEGGSFANPSMDWTVRYWCLDFDGEFLGRKGKFDYLTKWDGESDLTRHSRLIEFPEQDIENDEKTVDDMSFDDDVKQRIRNGEVYWRLLKKQCQWYSGKTVDFPYNSIETNVMVDAEAYLERFPYSKPVLMGTNDLRLGSSDCTCRVCKSRHTTGQEVVYRYDDYDEKLPGKTKKLTWHQMFLCPTSIPAFIFRTRSWGEFQSPGANDEHHAYDTSENLHVRSFSEPKFNSQMIESLVMEPEKLRRLKALAQSFSRIDKDGQKLVHPPWSADFVRGKGQGLIFLLHGRPGVGKTCTAESIAEFMKKPLMVLTSSDIGTDPVEVEKNLTREFKKAKRFLRALEFYDGILFLTTNRVGTFDDAFISRIHIQLYYPDFTDNQRQQIWQTFVDKLKRDCGSYMKLDSTAKRYLKSPEIRAMKWNGREIRNAFQTAVSLAEYDAEKDDDGKILVNDDHFRAVIELSSDFKEYLDELHKKDEAQRAALKHERHDDFTKDN
;
A
#
# COMPACT_ATOMS: atom_id res chain seq x y z
N MET A 1 -2.19 52.12 19.70
CA MET A 1 -2.68 53.05 18.64
C MET A 1 -1.98 52.65 17.36
N ASN A 2 -2.62 51.86 16.54
CA ASN A 2 -2.43 51.71 15.09
C ASN A 2 -3.56 50.82 14.61
N THR A 3 -4.46 51.44 13.90
CA THR A 3 -5.63 50.88 13.24
C THR A 3 -5.20 49.97 12.05
N PRO A 4 -5.91 48.86 11.74
CA PRO A 4 -5.68 48.08 10.56
C PRO A 4 -6.25 48.79 9.31
N PRO A 5 -5.65 48.59 8.12
CA PRO A 5 -6.16 49.17 6.88
C PRO A 5 -7.39 48.41 6.37
N GLU A 6 -8.34 49.18 5.89
CA GLU A 6 -9.57 48.78 5.24
C GLU A 6 -9.33 47.86 4.04
N SER A 7 -10.15 46.81 3.97
CA SER A 7 -10.27 45.91 2.81
C SER A 7 -10.84 46.67 1.60
N ARG A 8 -10.02 46.93 0.58
CA ARG A 8 -10.52 47.29 -0.74
C ARG A 8 -11.08 46.05 -1.44
N ASN A 9 -12.37 46.08 -1.68
CA ASN A 9 -13.05 45.28 -2.67
C ASN A 9 -12.60 45.76 -4.07
N ASP A 10 -11.63 45.11 -4.66
CA ASP A 10 -11.34 45.26 -6.08
C ASP A 10 -12.07 44.13 -6.85
N ASN A 11 -13.26 44.43 -7.31
CA ASN A 11 -13.92 43.72 -8.38
C ASN A 11 -13.06 43.91 -9.64
N PRO A 12 -12.60 42.82 -10.34
CA PRO A 12 -11.91 42.98 -11.60
C PRO A 12 -12.92 43.47 -12.66
N GLU A 13 -12.71 44.72 -13.10
CA GLU A 13 -13.45 45.29 -14.23
C GLU A 13 -13.31 44.39 -15.45
N CYS A 14 -14.47 43.97 -15.97
CA CYS A 14 -14.63 43.35 -17.29
C CYS A 14 -14.04 44.29 -18.35
N VAL A 15 -13.00 43.88 -19.02
CA VAL A 15 -12.46 44.62 -20.19
C VAL A 15 -13.57 44.70 -21.24
N GLN A 16 -14.16 45.89 -21.37
CA GLN A 16 -15.14 46.21 -22.41
C GLN A 16 -14.43 46.15 -23.77
N GLU A 17 -14.73 45.09 -24.54
CA GLU A 17 -14.45 45.08 -25.96
C GLU A 17 -15.40 46.05 -26.68
N ALA A 18 -14.88 46.71 -27.73
CA ALA A 18 -15.57 47.73 -28.53
C ALA A 18 -16.95 47.27 -29.05
N PRO A 19 -17.94 48.17 -29.22
CA PRO A 19 -19.30 47.81 -29.55
C PRO A 19 -19.40 47.05 -30.89
N ARG A 20 -19.89 45.82 -30.84
CA ARG A 20 -20.16 44.97 -31.97
C ARG A 20 -21.30 45.58 -32.79
N THR A 21 -21.04 45.89 -34.04
CA THR A 21 -22.07 46.14 -35.06
C THR A 21 -23.09 45.00 -35.06
N SER A 22 -24.36 45.29 -35.04
CA SER A 22 -25.48 44.37 -35.03
C SER A 22 -25.36 43.32 -36.15
N VAL A 23 -24.90 42.12 -35.79
CA VAL A 23 -24.93 40.94 -36.65
C VAL A 23 -26.37 40.42 -36.60
N ALA A 24 -27.03 40.36 -37.76
CA ALA A 24 -28.35 39.77 -37.90
C ALA A 24 -28.39 38.37 -37.22
N ASN A 25 -29.43 38.14 -36.41
CA ASN A 25 -29.74 36.88 -35.75
C ASN A 25 -29.92 35.77 -36.81
N LYS A 26 -28.83 35.10 -37.21
CA LYS A 26 -28.89 33.87 -38.00
C LYS A 26 -28.97 32.69 -37.02
N GLU A 27 -29.86 31.76 -37.29
CA GLU A 27 -29.99 30.53 -36.51
C GLU A 27 -28.68 29.74 -36.54
N PRO A 28 -28.24 29.17 -35.40
CA PRO A 28 -27.05 28.32 -35.38
C PRO A 28 -27.28 27.05 -36.19
N TRP A 29 -26.24 26.57 -36.88
CA TRP A 29 -26.32 25.46 -37.82
C TRP A 29 -25.19 24.47 -37.69
N VAL A 30 -25.41 23.22 -38.18
CA VAL A 30 -24.46 22.11 -38.15
C VAL A 30 -23.98 21.82 -39.57
N ARG A 31 -22.70 21.51 -39.72
CA ARG A 31 -22.13 21.15 -41.03
C ARG A 31 -21.81 19.65 -41.07
N TYR A 32 -22.25 19.00 -42.14
CA TYR A 32 -21.92 17.61 -42.43
C TYR A 32 -20.78 17.56 -43.45
N ARG A 33 -19.75 16.74 -43.16
CA ARG A 33 -18.53 16.66 -43.97
C ARG A 33 -18.09 15.22 -44.15
N VAL A 34 -17.71 14.85 -45.37
CA VAL A 34 -17.06 13.61 -45.71
C VAL A 34 -15.58 13.89 -45.97
N GLN A 35 -14.72 13.18 -45.31
CA GLN A 35 -13.26 13.22 -45.52
C GLN A 35 -12.78 11.88 -46.05
N TYR A 36 -11.95 11.94 -47.10
CA TYR A 36 -11.24 10.79 -47.63
C TYR A 36 -9.79 10.86 -47.18
N ARG A 37 -9.33 9.84 -46.48
CA ARG A 37 -7.96 9.77 -45.95
C ARG A 37 -7.22 8.59 -46.52
N SER A 38 -5.91 8.72 -46.75
CA SER A 38 -5.03 7.62 -47.10
C SER A 38 -5.04 6.55 -46.00
N PHE A 39 -5.20 5.27 -46.39
CA PHE A 39 -5.12 4.17 -45.45
C PHE A 39 -3.70 3.99 -44.89
N ALA A 40 -2.68 4.29 -45.71
CA ALA A 40 -1.27 4.09 -45.34
C ALA A 40 -0.68 5.20 -44.47
N THR A 41 -1.01 6.48 -44.79
CA THR A 41 -0.37 7.66 -44.16
C THR A 41 -1.34 8.46 -43.28
N ASP A 42 -2.64 8.17 -43.31
CA ASP A 42 -3.74 8.93 -42.71
C ASP A 42 -3.82 10.40 -43.15
N GLU A 43 -3.13 10.75 -44.27
CA GLU A 43 -3.21 12.08 -44.86
C GLU A 43 -4.58 12.33 -45.46
N LEU A 44 -5.05 13.59 -45.36
CA LEU A 44 -6.28 14.03 -45.99
C LEU A 44 -6.09 14.12 -47.50
N LEU A 45 -6.83 13.29 -48.23
CA LEU A 45 -6.77 13.26 -49.71
C LEU A 45 -7.81 14.19 -50.32
N ASP A 46 -9.03 14.17 -49.81
CA ASP A 46 -10.15 15.01 -50.28
C ASP A 46 -11.17 15.25 -49.15
N GLN A 47 -11.94 16.32 -49.24
CA GLN A 47 -13.08 16.57 -48.34
C GLN A 47 -14.23 17.26 -49.09
N LYS A 48 -15.47 16.88 -48.72
CA LYS A 48 -16.69 17.43 -49.30
C LYS A 48 -17.69 17.74 -48.19
N ASP A 49 -18.34 18.90 -48.29
CA ASP A 49 -19.45 19.27 -47.41
C ASP A 49 -20.76 18.79 -48.05
N ILE A 50 -21.66 18.16 -47.26
CA ILE A 50 -22.94 17.60 -47.68
C ILE A 50 -24.08 18.26 -46.90
N GLN A 51 -25.27 18.36 -47.51
CA GLN A 51 -26.43 18.99 -46.86
C GLN A 51 -27.21 18.05 -45.94
N ASP A 52 -27.22 16.73 -46.25
CA ASP A 52 -27.94 15.71 -45.48
C ASP A 52 -27.11 14.42 -45.47
N PRO A 53 -26.82 13.82 -44.28
CA PRO A 53 -26.06 12.57 -44.16
C PRO A 53 -26.76 11.35 -44.76
N HIS A 54 -28.10 11.41 -44.99
CA HIS A 54 -28.90 10.33 -45.54
C HIS A 54 -29.17 10.46 -47.06
N ASP A 55 -28.80 11.59 -47.65
CA ASP A 55 -28.96 11.78 -49.09
C ASP A 55 -27.68 11.40 -49.86
N GLU A 56 -27.69 10.28 -50.56
CA GLU A 56 -26.57 9.81 -51.39
C GLU A 56 -26.39 10.64 -52.69
N THR A 57 -27.27 11.60 -52.96
CA THR A 57 -27.22 12.44 -54.16
C THR A 57 -26.50 13.77 -53.90
N TRP A 58 -25.30 13.89 -54.41
CA TRP A 58 -24.38 15.03 -54.28
C TRP A 58 -24.92 16.31 -54.96
N LYS A 59 -25.33 17.32 -54.17
CA LYS A 59 -25.50 18.69 -54.64
C LYS A 59 -24.68 19.65 -53.83
N THR A 60 -23.70 20.26 -54.44
CA THR A 60 -22.92 21.38 -53.90
C THR A 60 -23.78 22.64 -53.87
N ASN A 61 -24.05 23.17 -52.68
CA ASN A 61 -24.55 24.54 -52.53
C ASN A 61 -23.50 25.40 -51.83
N GLU A 62 -22.86 26.27 -52.60
CA GLU A 62 -22.14 27.43 -52.08
C GLU A 62 -23.17 28.45 -51.58
N THR A 63 -23.44 28.47 -50.29
CA THR A 63 -24.17 29.60 -49.68
C THR A 63 -23.66 29.85 -48.27
N GLY A 64 -23.11 31.02 -48.06
CA GLY A 64 -23.15 31.64 -46.76
C GLY A 64 -21.88 32.24 -46.23
N VAL A 65 -21.64 33.47 -46.63
CA VAL A 65 -20.85 34.42 -45.85
C VAL A 65 -21.66 34.75 -44.59
N GLY A 66 -21.38 34.08 -43.49
CA GLY A 66 -22.06 34.29 -42.19
C GLY A 66 -21.34 33.46 -41.10
N SER A 67 -21.70 33.62 -39.84
CA SER A 67 -21.12 32.91 -38.70
C SER A 67 -20.85 31.42 -39.02
N GLY A 68 -19.65 30.90 -38.65
CA GLY A 68 -19.26 29.50 -38.89
C GLY A 68 -20.21 28.50 -38.25
N PRO A 69 -20.11 27.22 -38.57
CA PRO A 69 -20.94 26.18 -37.99
C PRO A 69 -20.67 26.04 -36.47
N VAL A 70 -21.65 25.62 -35.70
CA VAL A 70 -21.53 25.32 -34.28
C VAL A 70 -20.60 24.14 -34.09
N PHE A 71 -20.79 23.09 -34.89
CA PHE A 71 -19.91 21.93 -34.98
C PHE A 71 -20.02 21.26 -36.36
N ASP A 72 -18.99 20.48 -36.69
CA ASP A 72 -18.97 19.63 -37.89
C ASP A 72 -19.20 18.18 -37.47
N ILE A 73 -20.02 17.46 -38.22
CA ILE A 73 -20.13 16.00 -38.17
C ILE A 73 -19.29 15.47 -39.33
N ILE A 74 -18.23 14.74 -39.01
CA ILE A 74 -17.24 14.29 -39.98
C ILE A 74 -17.35 12.79 -40.17
N LYS A 75 -17.64 12.34 -41.38
CA LYS A 75 -17.56 10.95 -41.81
C LYS A 75 -16.21 10.73 -42.49
N THR A 76 -15.32 9.92 -41.89
CA THR A 76 -14.02 9.62 -42.49
C THR A 76 -14.03 8.26 -43.16
N ILE A 77 -13.67 8.25 -44.45
CA ILE A 77 -13.56 7.07 -45.30
C ILE A 77 -12.05 6.87 -45.59
N ARG A 78 -11.53 5.72 -45.25
CA ARG A 78 -10.13 5.38 -45.60
C ARG A 78 -10.09 4.75 -46.99
N THR A 79 -9.21 5.27 -47.84
CA THR A 79 -9.06 4.84 -49.22
C THR A 79 -7.64 4.42 -49.51
N GLN A 80 -7.47 3.51 -50.46
CA GLN A 80 -6.18 3.13 -50.95
C GLN A 80 -5.75 4.14 -52.04
N GLU A 81 -4.53 4.67 -51.94
CA GLU A 81 -4.00 5.53 -53.00
C GLU A 81 -3.86 4.71 -54.28
N PRO A 82 -4.25 5.28 -55.46
CA PRO A 82 -3.98 4.63 -56.73
C PRO A 82 -2.45 4.53 -56.92
N ASP A 83 -1.97 3.36 -57.30
CA ASP A 83 -0.54 3.11 -57.60
C ASP A 83 -0.04 4.14 -58.60
N ARG A 84 0.95 4.97 -58.24
CA ARG A 84 1.54 6.01 -59.07
C ARG A 84 2.46 5.46 -60.18
N GLU A 85 2.62 4.14 -60.31
CA GLU A 85 3.63 3.54 -61.19
C GLU A 85 3.17 3.21 -62.63
N HIS A 86 1.93 3.42 -63.02
CA HIS A 86 1.50 3.26 -64.41
C HIS A 86 0.62 4.43 -64.96
N PRO A 87 1.20 5.42 -65.60
CA PRO A 87 0.41 6.42 -66.34
C PRO A 87 -0.06 5.82 -67.64
N SER A 88 -1.16 5.11 -67.69
CA SER A 88 -1.86 4.78 -68.92
C SER A 88 -2.90 5.86 -69.19
N HIS A 89 -2.65 6.67 -70.24
CA HIS A 89 -3.57 7.52 -70.98
C HIS A 89 -4.91 7.86 -70.30
N ALA A 90 -4.94 9.00 -69.61
CA ALA A 90 -6.17 9.60 -69.15
C ALA A 90 -6.63 10.64 -70.14
N GLU A 91 -7.72 10.36 -70.81
CA GLU A 91 -8.51 11.34 -71.56
C GLU A 91 -9.11 12.34 -70.57
N SER A 92 -9.03 13.62 -70.96
CA SER A 92 -9.50 14.77 -70.19
C SER A 92 -11.02 14.72 -69.99
N GLY A 93 -11.49 14.79 -68.77
CA GLY A 93 -12.83 15.26 -68.47
C GLY A 93 -13.78 14.29 -67.74
N THR A 94 -13.31 13.59 -66.71
CA THR A 94 -14.18 12.84 -65.82
C THR A 94 -13.84 13.09 -64.33
N GLU A 95 -14.87 13.23 -63.52
CA GLU A 95 -14.82 13.47 -62.06
C GLU A 95 -13.86 12.51 -61.30
N PRO A 96 -13.35 12.86 -60.12
CA PRO A 96 -12.42 12.03 -59.33
C PRO A 96 -13.14 10.82 -58.72
N SER A 97 -13.48 9.82 -59.59
CA SER A 97 -14.25 8.63 -59.22
C SER A 97 -13.35 7.41 -58.88
N HIS A 98 -12.09 7.59 -58.51
CA HIS A 98 -11.15 6.45 -58.39
C HIS A 98 -10.51 6.24 -57.00
N LEU A 99 -11.09 6.79 -55.93
CA LEU A 99 -10.70 6.41 -54.59
C LEU A 99 -11.50 5.17 -54.18
N LEU A 100 -10.89 3.97 -54.30
CA LEU A 100 -11.53 2.73 -53.88
C LEU A 100 -11.51 2.67 -52.33
N PRO A 101 -12.69 2.59 -51.66
CA PRO A 101 -12.72 2.44 -50.23
C PRO A 101 -12.09 1.12 -49.82
N VAL A 102 -11.21 1.17 -48.81
CA VAL A 102 -10.73 -0.04 -48.13
C VAL A 102 -11.94 -0.64 -47.39
N ALA A 103 -12.01 -1.98 -47.28
CA ALA A 103 -13.12 -2.71 -46.69
C ALA A 103 -13.28 -2.48 -45.15
N LEU A 104 -12.95 -1.30 -44.68
CA LEU A 104 -13.14 -0.82 -43.30
C LEU A 104 -14.40 0.03 -43.22
N SER A 105 -15.19 -0.15 -42.18
CA SER A 105 -16.35 0.70 -41.93
C SER A 105 -15.93 2.17 -41.76
N PRO A 106 -16.73 3.15 -42.23
CA PRO A 106 -16.44 4.56 -41.99
C PRO A 106 -16.37 4.88 -40.50
N THR A 107 -15.48 5.79 -40.11
CA THR A 107 -15.41 6.33 -38.76
C THR A 107 -16.08 7.71 -38.68
N TYR A 108 -16.69 8.02 -37.55
CA TYR A 108 -17.38 9.29 -37.35
C TYR A 108 -16.71 10.09 -36.22
N SER A 109 -16.74 11.44 -36.36
CA SER A 109 -16.29 12.35 -35.32
C SER A 109 -17.08 13.64 -35.32
N ILE A 110 -17.19 14.31 -34.18
CA ILE A 110 -17.71 15.65 -34.03
C ILE A 110 -16.56 16.61 -33.80
N ARG A 111 -16.48 17.68 -34.62
CA ARG A 111 -15.55 18.79 -34.39
C ARG A 111 -16.35 20.01 -33.94
N ILE A 112 -16.20 20.34 -32.64
CA ILE A 112 -16.93 21.44 -32.00
C ILE A 112 -16.15 22.74 -32.21
N HIS A 113 -16.78 23.76 -32.73
CA HIS A 113 -16.25 25.12 -32.97
C HIS A 113 -16.86 26.13 -32.00
N SER A 114 -18.03 25.82 -31.46
CA SER A 114 -18.72 26.70 -30.53
C SER A 114 -17.99 26.85 -29.23
N LEU A 115 -17.52 28.06 -28.91
CA LEU A 115 -16.90 28.37 -27.62
C LEU A 115 -17.87 28.18 -26.45
N ALA A 116 -19.19 28.30 -26.67
CA ALA A 116 -20.20 28.05 -25.64
C ALA A 116 -20.27 26.57 -25.27
N ILE A 117 -20.28 25.65 -26.26
CA ILE A 117 -20.22 24.21 -25.98
C ILE A 117 -18.88 23.82 -25.33
N ILE A 118 -17.76 24.34 -25.88
CA ILE A 118 -16.41 24.06 -25.31
C ILE A 118 -16.35 24.48 -23.84
N ASN A 119 -16.85 25.68 -23.53
CA ASN A 119 -16.90 26.16 -22.15
C ASN A 119 -17.78 25.29 -21.23
N ALA A 120 -18.98 24.89 -21.73
CA ALA A 120 -19.87 24.00 -20.99
C ALA A 120 -19.19 22.65 -20.67
N VAL A 121 -18.61 22.00 -21.71
CA VAL A 121 -17.91 20.72 -21.55
C VAL A 121 -16.73 20.84 -20.57
N GLN A 122 -15.89 21.88 -20.69
CA GLN A 122 -14.78 22.12 -19.76
C GLN A 122 -15.25 22.46 -18.33
N SER A 123 -16.43 23.02 -18.17
CA SER A 123 -16.99 23.33 -16.85
C SER A 123 -17.52 22.09 -16.14
N VAL A 124 -18.07 21.13 -16.89
CA VAL A 124 -18.69 19.90 -16.40
C VAL A 124 -17.67 18.78 -16.26
N VAL A 125 -16.80 18.57 -17.28
CA VAL A 125 -15.83 17.47 -17.28
C VAL A 125 -14.61 17.85 -16.41
N LYS A 126 -14.46 17.20 -15.26
CA LYS A 126 -13.35 17.44 -14.34
C LYS A 126 -12.21 16.43 -14.48
N TYR A 127 -12.48 15.28 -15.09
CA TYR A 127 -11.49 14.22 -15.29
C TYR A 127 -11.85 13.34 -16.49
N TYR A 128 -11.05 13.40 -17.55
CA TYR A 128 -11.20 12.56 -18.74
C TYR A 128 -9.88 12.48 -19.51
N PRO A 129 -8.87 11.72 -19.01
CA PRO A 129 -7.50 11.77 -19.53
C PRO A 129 -7.32 11.36 -20.98
N SER A 130 -8.21 10.52 -21.51
CA SER A 130 -8.16 10.05 -22.92
C SER A 130 -8.68 11.05 -23.94
N GLN A 131 -9.20 12.22 -23.52
CA GLN A 131 -9.83 13.20 -24.40
C GLN A 131 -9.21 14.59 -24.21
N ASP A 132 -8.61 15.14 -25.26
CA ASP A 132 -8.18 16.54 -25.24
C ASP A 132 -9.41 17.45 -25.40
N LEU A 133 -9.67 18.25 -24.37
CA LEU A 133 -10.75 19.22 -24.31
C LEU A 133 -10.24 20.68 -24.39
N THR A 134 -8.99 20.89 -24.80
CA THR A 134 -8.40 22.23 -24.95
C THR A 134 -8.42 22.69 -26.39
N GLY A 135 -8.24 24.00 -26.62
CA GLY A 135 -8.20 24.59 -27.94
C GLY A 135 -9.47 25.37 -28.33
N ASP A 136 -9.38 26.03 -29.48
CA ASP A 136 -10.52 26.76 -30.08
C ASP A 136 -11.46 25.84 -30.84
N SER A 137 -11.12 24.57 -31.01
CA SER A 137 -11.99 23.50 -31.51
C SER A 137 -11.63 22.18 -30.85
N ILE A 138 -12.63 21.38 -30.52
CA ILE A 138 -12.47 20.06 -29.88
C ILE A 138 -12.97 18.99 -30.85
N VAL A 139 -12.21 17.89 -31.01
CA VAL A 139 -12.61 16.74 -31.82
C VAL A 139 -12.96 15.58 -30.92
N VAL A 140 -14.19 15.09 -31.00
CA VAL A 140 -14.68 13.93 -30.25
C VAL A 140 -15.00 12.80 -31.22
N GLN A 141 -14.34 11.65 -31.04
CA GLN A 141 -14.53 10.47 -31.90
C GLN A 141 -15.79 9.70 -31.50
N TRP A 142 -16.40 9.00 -32.47
CA TRP A 142 -17.45 8.02 -32.19
C TRP A 142 -16.96 6.98 -31.17
N PRO A 143 -17.78 6.60 -30.17
CA PRO A 143 -19.20 6.90 -29.97
C PRO A 143 -19.48 8.17 -29.14
N TYR A 144 -18.61 9.16 -29.14
CA TYR A 144 -18.74 10.43 -28.40
C TYR A 144 -18.78 10.27 -26.90
N ALA A 145 -18.02 9.33 -26.38
CA ALA A 145 -18.12 8.82 -25.01
C ALA A 145 -18.07 9.93 -23.94
N VAL A 146 -17.19 10.93 -24.09
CA VAL A 146 -17.11 12.06 -23.13
C VAL A 146 -18.41 12.87 -23.06
N LEU A 147 -19.09 13.09 -24.21
CA LEU A 147 -20.35 13.82 -24.26
C LEU A 147 -21.51 12.99 -23.69
N VAL A 148 -21.50 11.66 -23.97
CA VAL A 148 -22.50 10.72 -23.46
C VAL A 148 -22.39 10.51 -21.96
N HIS A 149 -21.18 10.38 -21.45
CA HIS A 149 -20.94 10.21 -20.00
C HIS A 149 -21.35 11.44 -19.19
N HIS A 150 -21.33 12.62 -19.80
CA HIS A 150 -21.69 13.89 -19.18
C HIS A 150 -22.98 14.50 -19.76
N TYR A 151 -23.79 13.67 -20.40
CA TYR A 151 -25.01 14.14 -21.04
C TYR A 151 -25.98 14.81 -20.05
N ASP A 152 -26.24 14.16 -18.94
CA ASP A 152 -27.12 14.66 -17.88
C ASP A 152 -26.50 15.89 -17.19
N ASP A 153 -25.18 15.86 -16.92
CA ASP A 153 -24.43 16.98 -16.31
C ASP A 153 -24.46 18.24 -17.21
N LEU A 154 -24.45 18.08 -18.55
CA LEU A 154 -24.58 19.18 -19.51
C LEU A 154 -26.00 19.75 -19.54
N HIS A 155 -27.03 18.93 -19.33
CA HIS A 155 -28.41 19.40 -19.17
C HIS A 155 -28.55 20.24 -17.88
N ASP A 156 -27.98 19.79 -16.78
CA ASP A 156 -27.97 20.53 -15.51
C ASP A 156 -27.22 21.85 -15.62
N PHE A 157 -26.13 21.89 -16.41
CA PHE A 157 -25.40 23.11 -16.71
C PHE A 157 -26.28 24.15 -17.42
N ILE A 158 -27.10 23.78 -18.43
CA ILE A 158 -28.04 24.69 -19.07
C ILE A 158 -29.03 25.25 -18.03
N THR A 159 -29.54 24.39 -17.15
CA THR A 159 -30.48 24.80 -16.12
C THR A 159 -29.85 25.82 -15.19
N SER A 160 -28.62 25.58 -14.73
CA SER A 160 -27.88 26.50 -13.89
C SER A 160 -27.59 27.87 -14.54
N VAL A 161 -27.32 27.88 -15.85
CA VAL A 161 -27.12 29.13 -16.62
C VAL A 161 -28.44 29.87 -16.83
N LYS A 162 -29.57 29.16 -16.97
CA LYS A 162 -30.91 29.78 -17.09
C LYS A 162 -31.30 30.53 -15.80
N ASP A 163 -30.92 30.01 -14.64
CA ASP A 163 -31.21 30.60 -13.33
C ASP A 163 -30.40 31.89 -13.06
N LEU A 164 -29.36 32.17 -13.90
CA LEU A 164 -28.61 33.40 -13.81
C LEU A 164 -29.35 34.55 -14.44
N GLU A 165 -29.34 35.73 -13.79
CA GLU A 165 -29.87 36.97 -14.38
C GLU A 165 -29.18 37.26 -15.73
N PRO A 166 -29.92 37.69 -16.77
CA PRO A 166 -29.37 37.89 -18.12
C PRO A 166 -28.16 38.83 -18.17
N GLU A 167 -28.10 39.81 -17.24
CA GLU A 167 -26.99 40.76 -17.15
C GLU A 167 -25.73 40.18 -16.51
N SER A 168 -25.84 39.04 -15.81
CA SER A 168 -24.73 38.34 -15.18
C SER A 168 -24.12 37.27 -16.08
N ARG A 169 -24.70 36.96 -17.22
CA ARG A 169 -24.23 35.95 -18.18
C ARG A 169 -23.05 36.49 -19.00
N CYS A 170 -21.96 35.75 -19.07
CA CYS A 170 -20.88 36.11 -19.97
C CYS A 170 -21.25 35.82 -21.45
N ASP A 171 -20.51 36.43 -22.39
CA ASP A 171 -20.75 36.26 -23.83
C ASP A 171 -20.82 34.80 -24.32
N ARG A 172 -20.14 33.89 -23.58
CA ARG A 172 -20.09 32.45 -23.86
C ARG A 172 -21.30 31.69 -23.34
N GLU A 173 -22.07 32.29 -22.44
CA GLU A 173 -23.25 31.67 -21.83
C GLU A 173 -24.55 32.09 -22.58
N HIS A 174 -24.51 33.16 -23.35
CA HIS A 174 -25.70 33.66 -24.09
C HIS A 174 -26.20 32.65 -25.13
N ASP A 175 -25.33 31.97 -25.86
CA ASP A 175 -25.71 31.03 -26.92
C ASP A 175 -25.67 29.56 -26.49
N VAL A 176 -25.33 29.28 -25.21
CA VAL A 176 -25.09 27.91 -24.75
C VAL A 176 -26.30 27.00 -24.88
N GLU A 177 -27.49 27.52 -24.59
CA GLU A 177 -28.74 26.75 -24.68
C GLU A 177 -29.01 26.28 -26.10
N LYS A 178 -28.96 27.23 -27.08
CA LYS A 178 -29.24 26.93 -28.47
C LYS A 178 -28.19 25.97 -29.07
N HIS A 179 -26.92 26.18 -28.73
CA HIS A 179 -25.86 25.39 -29.29
C HIS A 179 -25.81 23.98 -28.68
N LEU A 180 -26.06 23.84 -27.38
CA LEU A 180 -26.15 22.52 -26.73
C LEU A 180 -27.42 21.78 -27.18
N GLN A 181 -28.54 22.47 -27.43
CA GLN A 181 -29.72 21.80 -27.92
C GLN A 181 -29.47 21.13 -29.29
N LEU A 182 -28.78 21.80 -30.22
CA LEU A 182 -28.37 21.18 -31.49
C LEU A 182 -27.48 19.95 -31.29
N LEU A 183 -26.59 19.99 -30.30
CA LEU A 183 -25.73 18.86 -29.97
C LEU A 183 -26.55 17.68 -29.40
N PHE A 184 -27.49 17.97 -28.50
CA PHE A 184 -28.38 16.95 -27.94
C PHE A 184 -29.29 16.33 -28.99
N ASP A 185 -29.91 17.15 -29.88
CA ASP A 185 -30.73 16.64 -30.95
C ASP A 185 -29.95 15.64 -31.82
N TYR A 186 -28.70 15.94 -32.15
CA TYR A 186 -27.85 15.02 -32.89
C TYR A 186 -27.48 13.76 -32.08
N LEU A 187 -27.09 13.88 -30.78
CA LEU A 187 -26.76 12.73 -29.94
C LEU A 187 -27.99 11.84 -29.75
N ASP A 188 -29.19 12.43 -29.55
CA ASP A 188 -30.44 11.70 -29.34
C ASP A 188 -30.86 10.89 -30.56
N GLU A 189 -30.53 11.38 -31.77
CA GLU A 189 -30.78 10.64 -33.00
C GLU A 189 -29.71 9.57 -33.26
N SER A 190 -28.45 9.83 -32.94
CA SER A 190 -27.32 8.99 -33.36
C SER A 190 -26.94 7.89 -32.37
N VAL A 191 -26.59 8.23 -31.14
CA VAL A 191 -25.97 7.30 -30.18
C VAL A 191 -26.83 7.00 -28.95
N MET A 192 -27.64 7.96 -28.52
CA MET A 192 -28.41 7.85 -27.28
C MET A 192 -29.46 6.72 -27.26
N PRO A 193 -30.09 6.30 -28.39
CA PRO A 193 -30.98 5.14 -28.39
C PRO A 193 -30.28 3.87 -27.85
N GLY A 194 -29.10 3.52 -28.38
CA GLY A 194 -28.33 2.38 -27.93
C GLY A 194 -27.82 2.55 -26.46
N VAL A 195 -27.42 3.77 -26.11
CA VAL A 195 -26.99 4.08 -24.73
C VAL A 195 -28.13 3.88 -23.73
N ARG A 196 -29.36 4.29 -24.04
CA ARG A 196 -30.52 4.12 -23.16
C ARG A 196 -30.88 2.65 -22.98
N GLU A 197 -30.84 1.85 -24.03
CA GLU A 197 -31.03 0.39 -23.91
C GLU A 197 -29.95 -0.26 -23.03
N GLU A 198 -28.70 0.15 -23.20
CA GLU A 198 -27.60 -0.40 -22.41
C GLU A 198 -27.66 0.08 -20.95
N LYS A 199 -28.01 1.36 -20.68
CA LYS A 199 -28.26 1.84 -19.30
C LYS A 199 -29.37 1.02 -18.62
N GLU A 200 -30.43 0.62 -19.34
CA GLU A 200 -31.47 -0.26 -18.80
C GLU A 200 -30.94 -1.66 -18.51
N ARG A 201 -30.07 -2.24 -19.36
CA ARG A 201 -29.40 -3.52 -19.07
C ARG A 201 -28.49 -3.39 -17.85
N ASN A 202 -27.70 -2.33 -17.77
CA ASN A 202 -26.77 -2.06 -16.67
C ASN A 202 -27.51 -1.93 -15.32
N SER A 203 -28.74 -1.35 -15.30
CA SER A 203 -29.56 -1.28 -14.09
C SER A 203 -29.96 -2.66 -13.54
N ARG A 204 -29.97 -3.69 -14.40
CA ARG A 204 -30.20 -5.09 -14.05
C ARG A 204 -28.91 -5.86 -13.76
N GLY A 205 -27.74 -5.21 -13.83
CA GLY A 205 -26.43 -5.81 -13.61
C GLY A 205 -25.79 -6.47 -14.83
N TYR A 206 -26.38 -6.34 -16.02
CA TYR A 206 -25.87 -6.95 -17.25
C TYR A 206 -25.40 -5.90 -18.25
N GLY A 207 -24.53 -6.31 -19.17
CA GLY A 207 -24.05 -5.45 -20.25
C GLY A 207 -23.55 -6.22 -21.44
N THR A 208 -23.42 -5.53 -22.58
CA THR A 208 -22.91 -6.08 -23.83
C THR A 208 -21.49 -5.60 -24.09
N PHE A 209 -20.71 -6.38 -24.85
CA PHE A 209 -19.34 -6.02 -25.18
C PHE A 209 -19.23 -4.71 -25.94
N GLU A 210 -20.11 -4.46 -26.88
CA GLU A 210 -20.10 -3.26 -27.73
C GLU A 210 -20.35 -1.98 -26.94
N TRP A 211 -21.23 -2.04 -25.93
CA TRP A 211 -21.65 -0.91 -25.13
C TRP A 211 -21.05 -0.90 -23.70
N TYR A 212 -20.08 -1.76 -23.42
CA TYR A 212 -19.42 -1.87 -22.11
C TYR A 212 -18.93 -0.52 -21.57
N TRP A 213 -18.45 0.35 -22.46
CA TRP A 213 -17.96 1.68 -22.14
C TRP A 213 -19.01 2.58 -21.47
N VAL A 214 -20.30 2.35 -21.68
CA VAL A 214 -21.39 3.18 -21.12
C VAL A 214 -21.36 3.18 -19.58
N SER A 215 -21.01 2.05 -18.96
CA SER A 215 -20.91 1.90 -17.51
C SER A 215 -19.52 2.29 -16.97
N GLN A 216 -18.51 2.51 -17.82
CA GLN A 216 -17.13 2.70 -17.45
C GLN A 216 -16.68 4.15 -17.62
N ARG A 217 -17.31 5.08 -16.90
CA ARG A 217 -16.98 6.52 -16.96
C ARG A 217 -15.61 6.79 -16.33
N PRO A 218 -14.62 7.42 -17.03
CA PRO A 218 -13.39 7.88 -16.43
C PRO A 218 -13.63 8.76 -15.20
N GLY A 219 -12.89 8.52 -14.13
CA GLY A 219 -13.09 9.17 -12.83
C GLY A 219 -14.15 8.52 -11.93
N ALA A 220 -14.83 7.47 -12.37
CA ALA A 220 -15.69 6.69 -11.51
C ALA A 220 -14.86 5.76 -10.62
N THR A 221 -15.29 5.59 -9.37
CA THR A 221 -14.66 4.66 -8.41
C THR A 221 -15.33 3.31 -8.47
N ILE A 222 -14.56 2.26 -8.61
CA ILE A 222 -15.04 0.90 -8.76
C ILE A 222 -14.34 -0.06 -7.80
N PHE A 223 -15.06 -1.11 -7.41
CA PHE A 223 -14.47 -2.33 -6.89
C PHE A 223 -14.22 -3.30 -8.05
N VAL A 224 -12.98 -3.75 -8.17
CA VAL A 224 -12.62 -4.82 -9.10
C VAL A 224 -12.44 -6.11 -8.32
N ASP A 225 -13.26 -7.11 -8.64
CA ASP A 225 -13.08 -8.46 -8.11
C ASP A 225 -12.06 -9.19 -8.99
N THR A 226 -10.83 -9.26 -8.49
CA THR A 226 -9.78 -10.00 -9.19
C THR A 226 -9.96 -11.48 -8.87
N THR A 227 -10.42 -12.25 -9.83
CA THR A 227 -10.69 -13.70 -9.74
C THR A 227 -9.49 -14.55 -9.26
N ASN A 228 -8.30 -13.97 -9.19
CA ASN A 228 -7.06 -14.62 -8.76
C ASN A 228 -6.47 -14.07 -7.44
N SER A 229 -7.05 -13.06 -6.83
CA SER A 229 -6.61 -12.57 -5.52
C SER A 229 -7.78 -12.52 -4.55
N THR A 230 -7.54 -12.93 -3.32
CA THR A 230 -8.53 -12.86 -2.21
C THR A 230 -8.85 -11.43 -1.78
N GLU A 231 -8.35 -10.42 -2.49
CA GLU A 231 -8.55 -9.00 -2.17
C GLU A 231 -9.27 -8.28 -3.30
N THR A 232 -10.53 -7.92 -3.05
CA THR A 232 -11.23 -6.87 -3.80
C THR A 232 -10.48 -5.55 -3.65
N ARG A 233 -10.12 -4.89 -4.76
CA ARG A 233 -9.41 -3.61 -4.72
C ARG A 233 -10.29 -2.48 -5.22
N ALA A 234 -10.27 -1.37 -4.51
CA ALA A 234 -10.89 -0.13 -4.96
C ALA A 234 -9.96 0.56 -5.96
N ASN A 235 -10.51 0.97 -7.09
CA ASN A 235 -9.78 1.65 -8.14
C ASN A 235 -10.61 2.79 -8.73
N VAL A 236 -9.95 3.74 -9.38
CA VAL A 236 -10.61 4.77 -10.20
C VAL A 236 -10.33 4.45 -11.65
N ILE A 237 -11.38 4.51 -12.49
CA ILE A 237 -11.24 4.31 -13.93
C ILE A 237 -10.45 5.48 -14.51
N HIS A 238 -9.35 5.16 -15.19
CA HIS A 238 -8.52 6.15 -15.89
C HIS A 238 -8.98 6.35 -17.32
N SER A 239 -8.99 5.28 -18.12
CA SER A 239 -9.39 5.31 -19.53
C SER A 239 -9.77 3.92 -20.03
N LEU A 240 -10.50 3.91 -21.15
CA LEU A 240 -10.79 2.72 -21.92
C LEU A 240 -10.21 2.87 -23.33
N GLU A 241 -9.64 1.78 -23.83
CA GLU A 241 -9.10 1.69 -25.18
C GLU A 241 -9.53 0.36 -25.83
N GLY A 242 -9.58 0.33 -27.16
CA GLY A 242 -10.01 -0.87 -27.89
C GLY A 242 -11.52 -1.01 -27.97
N GLY A 243 -12.05 -2.21 -27.80
CA GLY A 243 -13.47 -2.51 -27.88
C GLY A 243 -14.14 -1.96 -29.14
N SER A 244 -15.31 -1.36 -29.00
CA SER A 244 -16.03 -0.70 -30.06
C SER A 244 -15.43 0.67 -30.48
N PHE A 245 -14.43 1.18 -29.76
CA PHE A 245 -13.68 2.37 -30.16
C PHE A 245 -12.67 2.08 -31.28
N ALA A 246 -12.29 0.82 -31.45
CA ALA A 246 -11.41 0.36 -32.51
C ALA A 246 -12.19 -0.14 -33.73
N ASN A 247 -11.61 0.04 -34.92
CA ASN A 247 -12.17 -0.47 -36.18
C ASN A 247 -11.08 -1.23 -36.96
N PRO A 248 -11.12 -2.58 -37.07
CA PRO A 248 -12.13 -3.48 -36.46
C PRO A 248 -12.10 -3.53 -34.93
N SER A 249 -13.22 -3.95 -34.33
CA SER A 249 -13.34 -4.09 -32.87
C SER A 249 -12.30 -5.04 -32.29
N MET A 250 -11.64 -4.62 -31.22
CA MET A 250 -10.57 -5.34 -30.50
C MET A 250 -11.02 -5.63 -29.05
N ASP A 251 -10.22 -6.38 -28.29
CA ASP A 251 -10.45 -6.54 -26.85
C ASP A 251 -10.40 -5.18 -26.13
N TRP A 252 -11.18 -5.04 -25.05
CA TRP A 252 -11.11 -3.84 -24.23
C TRP A 252 -9.85 -3.84 -23.37
N THR A 253 -9.16 -2.72 -23.33
CA THR A 253 -8.14 -2.41 -22.34
C THR A 253 -8.72 -1.35 -21.40
N VAL A 254 -8.93 -1.73 -20.15
CA VAL A 254 -9.41 -0.83 -19.11
C VAL A 254 -8.25 -0.45 -18.21
N ARG A 255 -7.95 0.84 -18.13
CA ARG A 255 -6.90 1.38 -17.27
C ARG A 255 -7.51 1.93 -16.01
N TYR A 256 -6.89 1.61 -14.88
CA TYR A 256 -7.29 2.04 -13.54
C TYR A 256 -6.13 2.65 -12.80
N TRP A 257 -6.41 3.30 -11.70
CA TRP A 257 -5.42 3.62 -10.70
C TRP A 257 -5.99 3.45 -9.28
N CYS A 258 -5.11 3.15 -8.34
CA CYS A 258 -5.36 3.13 -6.90
C CYS A 258 -4.23 3.88 -6.21
N LEU A 259 -4.30 4.05 -4.89
CA LEU A 259 -3.18 4.57 -4.13
C LEU A 259 -2.22 3.45 -3.74
N ASP A 260 -0.91 3.75 -3.77
CA ASP A 260 0.13 2.88 -3.25
C ASP A 260 1.32 3.71 -2.77
N PHE A 261 2.20 3.10 -1.96
CA PHE A 261 3.34 3.78 -1.34
C PHE A 261 4.64 3.33 -1.97
N ASP A 262 5.46 4.27 -2.46
CA ASP A 262 6.71 3.97 -3.17
C ASP A 262 7.97 3.97 -2.28
N GLY A 263 7.80 4.13 -0.97
CA GLY A 263 8.87 4.25 0.01
C GLY A 263 9.08 5.69 0.49
N GLU A 264 8.61 6.68 -0.25
CA GLU A 264 8.69 8.10 0.11
C GLU A 264 7.29 8.75 0.12
N PHE A 265 6.53 8.55 -0.96
CA PHE A 265 5.22 9.15 -1.16
C PHE A 265 4.12 8.10 -1.32
N LEU A 266 2.94 8.41 -0.79
CA LEU A 266 1.70 7.77 -1.21
C LEU A 266 1.17 8.53 -2.42
N GLY A 267 0.91 7.82 -3.52
CA GLY A 267 0.46 8.42 -4.77
C GLY A 267 -0.31 7.42 -5.64
N ARG A 268 -0.76 7.87 -6.80
CA ARG A 268 -1.53 7.07 -7.74
C ARG A 268 -0.64 6.03 -8.45
N LYS A 269 -1.05 4.76 -8.41
CA LYS A 269 -0.43 3.64 -9.11
C LYS A 269 -1.34 3.15 -10.21
N GLY A 270 -0.87 3.19 -11.44
CA GLY A 270 -1.61 2.71 -12.62
C GLY A 270 -1.67 1.18 -12.68
N LYS A 271 -2.79 0.67 -13.18
CA LYS A 271 -3.06 -0.74 -13.50
C LYS A 271 -3.89 -0.82 -14.77
N PHE A 272 -3.93 -1.99 -15.37
CA PHE A 272 -4.80 -2.25 -16.52
C PHE A 272 -5.25 -3.70 -16.54
N ASP A 273 -6.42 -3.94 -17.12
CA ASP A 273 -6.99 -5.24 -17.37
C ASP A 273 -7.43 -5.36 -18.84
N TYR A 274 -7.31 -6.57 -19.38
CA TYR A 274 -7.81 -6.91 -20.70
C TYR A 274 -9.12 -7.68 -20.57
N LEU A 275 -10.16 -7.22 -21.27
CA LEU A 275 -11.43 -7.91 -21.36
C LEU A 275 -11.60 -8.44 -22.78
N THR A 276 -11.55 -9.75 -22.90
CA THR A 276 -11.76 -10.43 -24.18
C THR A 276 -13.19 -10.29 -24.64
N LYS A 277 -13.38 -10.27 -25.95
CA LYS A 277 -14.71 -10.15 -26.55
C LYS A 277 -15.62 -11.30 -26.11
N TRP A 278 -16.85 -10.95 -25.75
CA TRP A 278 -17.93 -11.90 -25.46
C TRP A 278 -19.15 -11.62 -26.33
N ASP A 279 -20.00 -12.64 -26.53
CA ASP A 279 -21.24 -12.52 -27.27
C ASP A 279 -22.42 -12.43 -26.30
N GLY A 280 -23.42 -11.60 -26.65
CA GLY A 280 -24.62 -11.41 -25.86
C GLY A 280 -24.41 -10.60 -24.57
N GLU A 281 -25.22 -10.86 -23.56
CA GLU A 281 -25.20 -10.16 -22.28
C GLU A 281 -24.25 -10.87 -21.29
N SER A 282 -23.44 -10.12 -20.57
CA SER A 282 -22.56 -10.60 -19.49
C SER A 282 -22.91 -9.91 -18.17
N ASP A 283 -22.71 -10.60 -17.06
CA ASP A 283 -22.88 -10.06 -15.72
C ASP A 283 -21.72 -9.10 -15.38
N LEU A 284 -22.00 -7.80 -15.36
CA LEU A 284 -21.04 -6.75 -15.06
C LEU A 284 -20.61 -6.73 -13.60
N THR A 285 -21.45 -7.25 -12.68
CA THR A 285 -21.15 -7.24 -11.24
C THR A 285 -19.99 -8.17 -10.89
N ARG A 286 -19.71 -9.16 -11.74
CA ARG A 286 -18.54 -10.05 -11.61
C ARG A 286 -17.22 -9.35 -11.91
N HIS A 287 -17.24 -8.26 -12.68
CA HIS A 287 -16.03 -7.58 -13.14
C HIS A 287 -15.75 -6.29 -12.38
N SER A 288 -16.80 -5.52 -12.06
CA SER A 288 -16.64 -4.27 -11.33
C SER A 288 -17.98 -3.82 -10.71
N ARG A 289 -17.92 -3.29 -9.48
CA ARG A 289 -19.02 -2.62 -8.81
C ARG A 289 -18.72 -1.13 -8.71
N LEU A 290 -19.62 -0.30 -9.24
CA LEU A 290 -19.53 1.15 -9.12
C LEU A 290 -19.83 1.61 -7.69
N ILE A 291 -19.00 2.52 -7.15
CA ILE A 291 -19.19 3.13 -5.84
C ILE A 291 -19.25 4.65 -6.02
N GLU A 292 -20.34 5.24 -5.61
CA GLU A 292 -20.51 6.69 -5.64
C GLU A 292 -19.99 7.31 -4.33
N PHE A 293 -19.04 8.24 -4.46
CA PHE A 293 -18.57 9.08 -3.37
C PHE A 293 -19.14 10.49 -3.56
N PRO A 294 -19.82 11.03 -2.54
CA PRO A 294 -20.33 12.40 -2.61
C PRO A 294 -19.20 13.41 -2.67
N GLU A 295 -19.31 14.39 -3.57
CA GLU A 295 -18.28 15.41 -3.77
C GLU A 295 -18.11 16.35 -2.57
N GLN A 296 -19.14 16.49 -1.73
CA GLN A 296 -19.16 17.45 -0.61
C GLN A 296 -18.58 16.93 0.71
N ASP A 297 -18.28 15.64 0.83
CA ASP A 297 -17.80 15.06 2.10
C ASP A 297 -16.28 15.17 2.30
N ILE A 298 -15.60 15.93 1.46
CA ILE A 298 -14.13 16.06 1.48
C ILE A 298 -13.64 16.93 2.64
N GLU A 299 -14.46 17.84 3.20
CA GLU A 299 -14.01 18.88 4.14
C GLU A 299 -14.60 18.82 5.56
N ASN A 300 -15.49 17.89 5.90
CA ASN A 300 -16.10 17.88 7.24
C ASN A 300 -15.28 17.05 8.24
N ASP A 301 -14.38 17.72 8.96
CA ASP A 301 -13.56 17.14 10.06
C ASP A 301 -14.40 16.66 11.28
N GLU A 302 -15.70 16.98 11.34
CA GLU A 302 -16.56 16.66 12.49
C GLU A 302 -17.36 15.35 12.34
N LYS A 303 -17.51 14.81 11.14
CA LYS A 303 -18.24 13.55 10.91
C LYS A 303 -17.32 12.34 11.00
N THR A 304 -17.82 11.27 11.62
CA THR A 304 -17.16 9.98 11.63
C THR A 304 -17.60 9.15 10.42
N VAL A 305 -16.80 8.13 10.02
CA VAL A 305 -17.17 7.19 8.94
C VAL A 305 -18.50 6.48 9.22
N ASP A 306 -18.84 6.31 10.50
CA ASP A 306 -20.08 5.66 10.92
C ASP A 306 -21.34 6.47 10.63
N ASP A 307 -21.19 7.82 10.60
CA ASP A 307 -22.29 8.77 10.34
C ASP A 307 -22.66 8.83 8.84
N MET A 308 -21.90 8.13 7.98
CA MET A 308 -22.11 8.15 6.54
C MET A 308 -23.08 7.06 6.06
N SER A 309 -23.79 7.34 4.95
CA SER A 309 -24.73 6.42 4.32
C SER A 309 -24.09 5.32 3.47
N PHE A 310 -22.79 5.04 3.68
CA PHE A 310 -22.09 3.96 2.97
C PHE A 310 -22.47 2.57 3.47
N ASP A 311 -22.34 1.57 2.62
CA ASP A 311 -22.41 0.16 2.98
C ASP A 311 -21.31 -0.23 3.97
N ASP A 312 -21.51 -1.26 4.78
CA ASP A 312 -20.57 -1.68 5.81
C ASP A 312 -19.20 -2.10 5.25
N ASP A 313 -19.15 -2.68 4.05
CA ASP A 313 -17.90 -3.05 3.36
C ASP A 313 -17.10 -1.81 2.94
N VAL A 314 -17.76 -0.76 2.46
CA VAL A 314 -17.13 0.52 2.13
C VAL A 314 -16.59 1.20 3.40
N LYS A 315 -17.40 1.25 4.47
CA LYS A 315 -16.97 1.78 5.78
C LYS A 315 -15.75 1.04 6.31
N GLN A 316 -15.79 -0.30 6.26
CA GLN A 316 -14.67 -1.11 6.73
C GLN A 316 -13.41 -0.87 5.90
N ARG A 317 -13.54 -0.65 4.59
CA ARG A 317 -12.40 -0.36 3.73
C ARG A 317 -11.78 1.00 4.02
N ILE A 318 -12.59 2.02 4.27
CA ILE A 318 -12.10 3.35 4.68
C ILE A 318 -11.31 3.24 6.00
N ARG A 319 -11.82 2.48 6.99
CA ARG A 319 -11.10 2.21 8.25
C ARG A 319 -9.78 1.49 8.00
N ASN A 320 -9.74 0.52 7.08
CA ASN A 320 -8.52 -0.16 6.71
C ASN A 320 -7.49 0.80 6.10
N GLY A 321 -7.93 1.74 5.24
CA GLY A 321 -7.07 2.78 4.68
C GLY A 321 -6.52 3.75 5.73
N GLU A 322 -7.32 4.11 6.75
CA GLU A 322 -6.85 4.90 7.89
C GLU A 322 -5.74 4.16 8.65
N VAL A 323 -5.94 2.86 8.92
CA VAL A 323 -4.92 2.02 9.56
C VAL A 323 -3.68 1.92 8.69
N TYR A 324 -3.84 1.68 7.37
CA TYR A 324 -2.74 1.64 6.41
C TYR A 324 -1.89 2.92 6.46
N TRP A 325 -2.53 4.09 6.37
CA TRP A 325 -1.86 5.39 6.43
C TRP A 325 -1.06 5.59 7.72
N ARG A 326 -1.65 5.18 8.86
CA ARG A 326 -0.98 5.22 10.15
C ARG A 326 0.23 4.29 10.19
N LEU A 327 0.13 3.10 9.58
CA LEU A 327 1.18 2.09 9.55
C LEU A 327 2.36 2.44 8.65
N LEU A 328 2.23 3.37 7.68
CA LEU A 328 3.34 3.81 6.84
C LEU A 328 4.48 4.48 7.64
N LYS A 329 4.19 4.97 8.85
CA LYS A 329 5.24 5.40 9.77
C LYS A 329 5.90 4.17 10.39
N LYS A 330 7.23 4.09 10.27
CA LYS A 330 8.02 3.03 10.90
C LYS A 330 7.63 2.80 12.35
N GLN A 331 7.09 1.63 12.67
CA GLN A 331 6.60 1.31 14.01
C GLN A 331 6.50 -0.19 14.27
N CYS A 332 6.67 -0.56 15.54
CA CYS A 332 6.39 -1.91 16.00
C CYS A 332 4.90 -2.05 16.33
N GLN A 333 4.29 -3.15 15.89
CA GLN A 333 2.88 -3.44 16.13
C GLN A 333 2.70 -4.92 16.47
N TRP A 334 1.63 -5.26 17.20
CA TRP A 334 1.20 -6.64 17.38
C TRP A 334 0.36 -7.06 16.18
N TYR A 335 0.72 -8.16 15.57
CA TYR A 335 -0.08 -8.78 14.51
C TYR A 335 -0.69 -10.09 15.01
N SER A 336 -1.97 -10.31 14.72
CA SER A 336 -2.71 -11.55 15.00
C SER A 336 -3.62 -11.86 13.83
N GLY A 337 -3.18 -12.77 12.95
CA GLY A 337 -3.92 -13.11 11.73
C GLY A 337 -3.14 -14.04 10.83
N LYS A 338 -3.69 -14.30 9.63
CA LYS A 338 -3.01 -15.04 8.58
C LYS A 338 -2.32 -14.06 7.63
N THR A 339 -1.28 -14.52 6.96
CA THR A 339 -0.69 -13.82 5.81
C THR A 339 -1.71 -13.73 4.68
N VAL A 340 -1.58 -12.72 3.81
CA VAL A 340 -2.47 -12.52 2.66
C VAL A 340 -2.15 -13.53 1.57
N ASP A 341 -0.85 -13.78 1.35
CA ASP A 341 -0.34 -14.62 0.30
C ASP A 341 -0.17 -16.09 0.74
N PHE A 342 -0.24 -17.01 -0.21
CA PHE A 342 0.00 -18.43 0.05
C PHE A 342 1.51 -18.71 0.31
N PRO A 343 1.86 -19.54 1.31
CA PRO A 343 1.00 -20.29 2.25
C PRO A 343 0.45 -19.38 3.36
N TYR A 344 -0.86 -19.43 3.63
CA TYR A 344 -1.57 -18.61 4.62
C TYR A 344 -1.12 -18.93 6.06
N ASN A 345 0.05 -18.46 6.43
CA ASN A 345 0.64 -18.70 7.74
C ASN A 345 -0.08 -17.92 8.83
N SER A 346 -0.41 -18.58 9.93
CA SER A 346 -0.94 -17.91 11.12
C SER A 346 0.22 -17.28 11.90
N ILE A 347 0.15 -15.97 12.09
CA ILE A 347 1.16 -15.17 12.77
C ILE A 347 0.52 -14.50 13.99
N GLU A 348 1.15 -14.69 15.14
CA GLU A 348 0.76 -14.05 16.39
C GLU A 348 2.02 -13.57 17.11
N THR A 349 2.45 -12.34 16.80
CA THR A 349 3.71 -11.78 17.32
C THR A 349 3.80 -10.27 17.11
N ASN A 350 4.75 -9.63 17.81
CA ASN A 350 5.18 -8.28 17.45
C ASN A 350 5.97 -8.30 16.13
N VAL A 351 5.64 -7.38 15.23
CA VAL A 351 6.27 -7.20 13.91
C VAL A 351 6.71 -5.74 13.74
N MET A 352 7.70 -5.49 12.89
CA MET A 352 8.11 -4.14 12.50
C MET A 352 7.50 -3.79 11.14
N VAL A 353 6.64 -2.80 11.11
CA VAL A 353 6.19 -2.19 9.85
C VAL A 353 7.21 -1.13 9.46
N ASP A 354 7.85 -1.30 8.31
CA ASP A 354 8.87 -0.41 7.75
C ASP A 354 8.88 -0.57 6.22
N ALA A 355 7.88 0.03 5.57
CA ALA A 355 7.69 -0.10 4.13
C ALA A 355 8.88 0.46 3.32
N GLU A 356 9.56 1.52 3.82
CA GLU A 356 10.78 2.07 3.20
C GLU A 356 11.88 1.01 3.15
N ALA A 357 12.22 0.39 4.29
CA ALA A 357 13.26 -0.64 4.35
C ALA A 357 12.90 -1.89 3.53
N TYR A 358 11.60 -2.23 3.42
CA TYR A 358 11.13 -3.30 2.55
C TYR A 358 11.42 -2.99 1.08
N LEU A 359 11.02 -1.81 0.60
CA LEU A 359 11.19 -1.41 -0.80
C LEU A 359 12.67 -1.16 -1.16
N GLU A 360 13.51 -0.75 -0.21
CA GLU A 360 14.97 -0.73 -0.40
C GLU A 360 15.55 -2.14 -0.59
N ARG A 361 15.00 -3.12 0.12
CA ARG A 361 15.42 -4.53 0.01
C ARG A 361 14.94 -5.18 -1.26
N PHE A 362 13.71 -4.87 -1.68
CA PHE A 362 13.03 -5.41 -2.85
C PHE A 362 12.66 -4.30 -3.83
N PRO A 363 13.64 -3.74 -4.57
CA PRO A 363 13.39 -2.64 -5.50
C PRO A 363 12.37 -2.95 -6.61
N TYR A 364 12.22 -4.22 -6.95
CA TYR A 364 11.23 -4.66 -7.96
C TYR A 364 9.78 -4.57 -7.48
N SER A 365 9.57 -4.60 -6.15
CA SER A 365 8.25 -4.42 -5.55
C SER A 365 7.86 -2.94 -5.40
N LYS A 366 8.79 -2.02 -5.70
CA LYS A 366 8.52 -0.59 -5.62
C LYS A 366 7.50 -0.20 -6.68
N PRO A 367 6.33 0.34 -6.30
CA PRO A 367 5.35 0.77 -7.27
C PRO A 367 5.87 1.98 -8.06
N VAL A 368 5.56 1.99 -9.36
CA VAL A 368 5.76 3.18 -10.20
C VAL A 368 4.52 4.04 -10.06
N LEU A 369 4.68 5.21 -9.46
CA LEU A 369 3.59 6.17 -9.30
C LEU A 369 3.37 6.93 -10.61
N MET A 370 2.11 7.28 -10.86
CA MET A 370 1.73 8.08 -12.02
C MET A 370 2.19 9.53 -11.83
N GLY A 371 2.48 10.22 -12.92
CA GLY A 371 2.75 11.66 -12.88
C GLY A 371 1.47 12.49 -12.92
N THR A 372 1.58 13.77 -12.61
CA THR A 372 0.44 14.71 -12.62
C THR A 372 -0.01 15.14 -14.02
N ASN A 373 0.75 14.82 -15.06
CA ASN A 373 0.47 15.26 -16.44
C ASN A 373 -0.84 14.68 -17.00
N ASP A 374 -1.25 13.51 -16.52
CA ASP A 374 -2.48 12.83 -16.93
C ASP A 374 -3.75 13.40 -16.26
N LEU A 375 -3.62 14.27 -15.26
CA LEU A 375 -4.75 14.93 -14.60
C LEU A 375 -5.31 16.08 -15.43
N ARG A 376 -4.52 16.63 -16.35
CA ARG A 376 -4.92 17.78 -17.16
C ARG A 376 -5.81 17.34 -18.33
N LEU A 377 -6.85 18.12 -18.60
CA LEU A 377 -7.81 17.88 -19.70
C LEU A 377 -7.25 18.31 -21.06
N GLY A 378 -5.96 18.14 -21.30
CA GLY A 378 -5.31 18.48 -22.54
C GLY A 378 -3.88 19.02 -22.40
N SER A 379 -3.30 19.52 -23.49
CA SER A 379 -1.91 20.00 -23.51
C SER A 379 -1.72 21.21 -22.61
N SER A 380 -0.70 21.17 -21.76
CA SER A 380 -0.26 22.31 -20.91
C SER A 380 0.17 23.54 -21.74
N ASP A 381 0.50 23.32 -23.00
CA ASP A 381 1.03 24.35 -23.91
C ASP A 381 -0.04 24.96 -24.82
N CYS A 382 -1.34 24.69 -24.54
CA CYS A 382 -2.42 25.23 -25.33
C CYS A 382 -2.44 26.76 -25.28
N THR A 383 -2.38 27.38 -26.46
CA THR A 383 -2.37 28.85 -26.65
C THR A 383 -3.74 29.42 -27.05
N CYS A 384 -4.82 28.63 -26.95
CA CYS A 384 -6.17 29.10 -27.28
C CYS A 384 -6.61 30.24 -26.34
N ARG A 385 -7.65 31.01 -26.77
CA ARG A 385 -8.19 32.14 -26.01
C ARG A 385 -8.58 31.74 -24.56
N VAL A 386 -9.19 30.57 -24.40
CA VAL A 386 -9.66 30.08 -23.08
C VAL A 386 -8.49 29.81 -22.14
N CYS A 387 -7.50 29.06 -22.63
CA CYS A 387 -6.32 28.75 -21.82
C CYS A 387 -5.49 30.01 -21.51
N LYS A 388 -5.31 30.92 -22.48
CA LYS A 388 -4.67 32.21 -22.26
C LYS A 388 -5.40 33.08 -21.22
N SER A 389 -6.72 33.12 -21.26
CA SER A 389 -7.50 33.87 -20.28
C SER A 389 -7.35 33.29 -18.87
N ARG A 390 -7.34 31.95 -18.72
CA ARG A 390 -7.11 31.27 -17.44
C ARG A 390 -5.71 31.54 -16.89
N HIS A 391 -4.68 31.51 -17.73
CA HIS A 391 -3.31 31.83 -17.32
C HIS A 391 -3.13 33.31 -16.92
N THR A 392 -3.85 34.24 -17.55
CA THR A 392 -3.76 35.68 -17.19
C THR A 392 -4.55 36.06 -15.96
N THR A 393 -5.62 35.36 -15.62
CA THR A 393 -6.45 35.63 -14.43
C THR A 393 -5.92 34.98 -13.17
N GLY A 394 -4.89 34.13 -13.25
CA GLY A 394 -4.30 33.42 -12.10
C GLY A 394 -5.26 32.45 -11.42
N GLN A 395 -6.37 32.11 -12.04
CA GLN A 395 -7.29 31.09 -11.54
C GLN A 395 -6.66 29.71 -11.83
N GLU A 396 -6.13 29.09 -10.79
CA GLU A 396 -5.72 27.68 -10.86
C GLU A 396 -6.96 26.82 -11.11
N VAL A 397 -6.92 26.03 -12.18
CA VAL A 397 -7.95 25.02 -12.46
C VAL A 397 -7.69 23.86 -11.54
N VAL A 398 -8.50 23.69 -10.52
CA VAL A 398 -8.46 22.51 -9.64
C VAL A 398 -9.03 21.32 -10.41
N TYR A 399 -8.20 20.35 -10.69
CA TYR A 399 -8.62 19.08 -11.30
C TYR A 399 -9.06 18.11 -10.19
N ARG A 400 -9.95 17.17 -10.54
CA ARG A 400 -10.64 16.30 -9.55
C ARG A 400 -9.69 15.52 -8.64
N TYR A 401 -8.48 15.19 -9.08
CA TYR A 401 -7.53 14.33 -8.34
C TYR A 401 -6.16 14.98 -8.12
N ASP A 402 -6.07 16.32 -8.17
CA ASP A 402 -4.81 17.05 -7.95
C ASP A 402 -4.17 16.75 -6.60
N ASP A 403 -4.98 16.43 -5.58
CA ASP A 403 -4.54 16.20 -4.21
C ASP A 403 -4.34 14.70 -3.90
N TYR A 404 -4.03 13.86 -4.90
CA TYR A 404 -3.84 12.41 -4.71
C TYR A 404 -2.39 11.95 -4.82
N ASP A 405 -1.50 12.81 -5.23
CA ASP A 405 -0.08 12.49 -5.42
C ASP A 405 0.79 13.14 -4.33
N GLU A 406 2.01 12.62 -4.15
CA GLU A 406 3.04 13.17 -3.27
C GLU A 406 2.62 13.35 -1.78
N LYS A 407 1.76 12.48 -1.25
CA LYS A 407 1.38 12.50 0.16
C LYS A 407 2.49 11.93 1.03
N LEU A 408 3.06 12.77 1.90
CA LEU A 408 4.16 12.40 2.79
C LEU A 408 3.63 11.87 4.14
N PRO A 409 3.91 10.59 4.49
CA PRO A 409 3.59 10.06 5.81
C PRO A 409 4.23 10.91 6.92
N GLY A 410 3.42 11.39 7.85
CA GLY A 410 3.90 12.21 8.97
C GLY A 410 3.86 13.72 8.76
N LYS A 411 3.82 14.24 7.52
CA LYS A 411 3.62 15.66 7.22
C LYS A 411 2.16 15.97 6.88
N THR A 412 1.54 15.13 6.05
CA THR A 412 0.12 15.23 5.74
C THR A 412 -0.69 14.79 6.96
N LYS A 413 -1.57 15.64 7.47
CA LYS A 413 -2.30 15.39 8.73
C LYS A 413 -3.30 14.24 8.59
N LYS A 414 -4.13 14.25 7.56
CA LYS A 414 -5.19 13.28 7.35
C LYS A 414 -5.43 13.08 5.84
N LEU A 415 -5.78 11.88 5.43
CA LEU A 415 -6.29 11.59 4.09
C LEU A 415 -7.80 11.83 4.06
N THR A 416 -8.34 12.14 2.88
CA THR A 416 -9.79 12.15 2.66
C THR A 416 -10.35 10.72 2.71
N TRP A 417 -11.64 10.56 2.94
CA TRP A 417 -12.25 9.22 2.97
C TRP A 417 -12.09 8.48 1.65
N HIS A 418 -12.20 9.18 0.52
CA HIS A 418 -11.94 8.58 -0.78
C HIS A 418 -10.49 8.14 -0.94
N GLN A 419 -9.51 8.93 -0.48
CA GLN A 419 -8.10 8.53 -0.48
C GLN A 419 -7.89 7.29 0.41
N MET A 420 -8.48 7.26 1.62
CA MET A 420 -8.42 6.08 2.50
C MET A 420 -9.05 4.85 1.85
N PHE A 421 -10.17 5.02 1.15
CA PHE A 421 -10.85 3.94 0.44
C PHE A 421 -9.98 3.30 -0.65
N LEU A 422 -9.15 4.09 -1.32
CA LEU A 422 -8.26 3.67 -2.40
C LEU A 422 -6.92 3.08 -1.91
N CYS A 423 -6.60 3.19 -0.60
CA CYS A 423 -5.37 2.64 -0.03
C CYS A 423 -5.36 1.11 -0.08
N PRO A 424 -4.17 0.48 -0.07
CA PRO A 424 -4.03 -0.97 0.08
C PRO A 424 -4.63 -1.48 1.40
N THR A 425 -5.07 -2.72 1.42
CA THR A 425 -5.57 -3.43 2.62
C THR A 425 -4.50 -4.28 3.28
N SER A 426 -3.33 -4.37 2.69
CA SER A 426 -2.18 -5.13 3.18
C SER A 426 -0.93 -4.28 3.17
N ILE A 427 0.02 -4.61 4.03
CA ILE A 427 1.30 -3.92 4.15
C ILE A 427 2.40 -4.92 4.49
N PRO A 428 3.61 -4.78 3.91
CA PRO A 428 4.74 -5.62 4.26
C PRO A 428 5.25 -5.28 5.66
N ALA A 429 5.57 -6.30 6.45
CA ALA A 429 6.15 -6.13 7.75
C ALA A 429 7.23 -7.17 8.04
N PHE A 430 8.23 -6.79 8.83
CA PHE A 430 9.31 -7.66 9.25
C PHE A 430 8.92 -8.46 10.49
N ILE A 431 8.96 -9.77 10.39
CA ILE A 431 8.64 -10.70 11.47
C ILE A 431 9.94 -11.04 12.22
N PHE A 432 10.09 -10.57 13.46
CA PHE A 432 11.31 -10.78 14.24
C PHE A 432 11.60 -12.24 14.52
N ARG A 433 10.57 -13.06 14.70
CA ARG A 433 10.71 -14.48 15.05
C ARG A 433 11.33 -15.31 13.91
N THR A 434 10.87 -15.12 12.69
CA THR A 434 11.37 -15.79 11.49
C THR A 434 12.49 -15.02 10.80
N ARG A 435 12.67 -13.74 11.17
CA ARG A 435 13.62 -12.80 10.57
C ARG A 435 13.41 -12.59 9.08
N SER A 436 12.19 -12.73 8.65
CA SER A 436 11.76 -12.60 7.27
C SER A 436 10.87 -11.39 7.07
N TRP A 437 10.96 -10.83 5.88
CA TRP A 437 9.96 -9.92 5.34
C TRP A 437 8.84 -10.72 4.66
N GLY A 438 8.57 -11.93 5.16
CA GLY A 438 7.65 -12.82 4.51
C GLY A 438 8.20 -13.60 3.30
N GLU A 439 9.51 -13.76 3.21
CA GLU A 439 10.11 -14.61 2.17
C GLU A 439 10.04 -16.10 2.55
N PHE A 440 9.33 -16.91 1.76
CA PHE A 440 9.60 -18.34 1.66
C PHE A 440 10.33 -18.64 0.35
N GLN A 441 11.56 -19.13 0.45
CA GLN A 441 12.19 -19.83 -0.65
C GLN A 441 11.44 -21.15 -0.86
N SER A 442 10.81 -21.33 -2.01
CA SER A 442 10.38 -22.66 -2.45
C SER A 442 11.61 -23.55 -2.56
N PRO A 443 11.68 -24.70 -1.86
CA PRO A 443 12.75 -25.66 -2.07
C PRO A 443 12.59 -26.26 -3.45
N GLY A 444 13.42 -25.84 -4.41
CA GLY A 444 13.52 -26.50 -5.72
C GLY A 444 13.57 -25.61 -6.97
N ALA A 445 13.57 -24.30 -6.87
CA ALA A 445 13.72 -23.45 -8.05
C ALA A 445 15.20 -23.13 -8.30
N ASN A 446 15.86 -23.95 -9.10
CA ASN A 446 17.18 -23.68 -9.70
C ASN A 446 17.07 -22.89 -11.02
N ASP A 447 16.09 -22.04 -11.20
CA ASP A 447 15.95 -21.20 -12.38
C ASP A 447 16.15 -19.71 -12.02
N GLU A 448 17.25 -19.16 -12.50
CA GLU A 448 17.73 -17.79 -12.28
C GLU A 448 16.81 -16.68 -12.84
N HIS A 449 15.63 -16.99 -13.38
CA HIS A 449 14.80 -16.01 -14.08
C HIS A 449 13.34 -15.82 -13.62
N HIS A 450 12.88 -16.54 -12.58
CA HIS A 450 11.53 -16.32 -12.04
C HIS A 450 11.52 -16.42 -10.51
N ALA A 451 12.16 -15.45 -9.84
CA ALA A 451 11.85 -15.18 -8.44
C ALA A 451 10.45 -14.53 -8.39
N TYR A 452 9.40 -15.35 -8.29
CA TYR A 452 8.10 -14.84 -7.88
C TYR A 452 8.23 -14.27 -6.48
N ASP A 453 7.96 -12.99 -6.37
CA ASP A 453 7.95 -12.21 -5.14
C ASP A 453 6.82 -12.74 -4.23
N THR A 454 7.16 -13.69 -3.34
CA THR A 454 6.27 -14.17 -2.29
C THR A 454 6.49 -13.34 -1.03
N SER A 455 6.21 -12.04 -1.11
CA SER A 455 6.17 -11.20 0.08
C SER A 455 4.94 -11.55 0.91
N GLU A 456 5.12 -11.94 2.17
CA GLU A 456 4.00 -12.12 3.08
C GLU A 456 3.42 -10.75 3.48
N ASN A 457 2.49 -10.25 2.68
CA ASN A 457 1.72 -9.08 3.06
C ASN A 457 0.81 -9.41 4.24
N LEU A 458 0.66 -8.48 5.15
CA LEU A 458 -0.16 -8.62 6.35
C LEU A 458 -1.39 -7.73 6.25
N HIS A 459 -2.55 -8.27 6.56
CA HIS A 459 -3.81 -7.51 6.57
C HIS A 459 -3.78 -6.38 7.60
N VAL A 460 -4.03 -5.15 7.18
CA VAL A 460 -4.00 -3.97 8.05
C VAL A 460 -4.97 -4.06 9.24
N ARG A 461 -6.10 -4.72 9.09
CA ARG A 461 -7.11 -4.92 10.15
C ARG A 461 -6.63 -5.81 11.31
N SER A 462 -5.58 -6.62 11.10
CA SER A 462 -5.06 -7.57 12.09
C SER A 462 -3.95 -6.97 12.95
N PHE A 463 -3.61 -5.69 12.74
CA PHE A 463 -2.65 -4.97 13.58
C PHE A 463 -3.33 -4.35 14.79
N SER A 464 -2.63 -4.39 15.92
CA SER A 464 -3.03 -3.75 17.17
C SER A 464 -1.80 -3.20 17.89
N GLU A 465 -1.99 -2.52 19.02
CA GLU A 465 -0.88 -2.04 19.82
C GLU A 465 0.08 -3.15 20.20
N PRO A 466 1.41 -2.87 20.25
CA PRO A 466 2.42 -3.88 20.58
C PRO A 466 2.17 -4.48 21.96
N LYS A 467 2.21 -5.79 22.05
CA LYS A 467 2.07 -6.50 23.32
C LYS A 467 3.43 -6.79 23.91
N PHE A 468 3.68 -6.33 25.12
CA PHE A 468 4.90 -6.58 25.89
C PHE A 468 4.56 -7.03 27.29
N ASN A 469 5.31 -8.01 27.79
CA ASN A 469 5.21 -8.49 29.16
C ASN A 469 6.27 -7.83 30.06
N SER A 470 6.05 -6.59 30.46
CA SER A 470 6.99 -5.85 31.30
C SER A 470 7.24 -6.49 32.66
N GLN A 471 6.40 -7.43 33.10
CA GLN A 471 6.60 -8.17 34.37
C GLN A 471 7.58 -9.36 34.25
N MET A 472 7.91 -9.75 33.00
CA MET A 472 8.82 -10.88 32.74
C MET A 472 10.19 -10.70 33.47
N ILE A 473 10.66 -9.47 33.56
CA ILE A 473 11.94 -9.13 34.21
C ILE A 473 11.96 -9.43 35.71
N GLU A 474 10.80 -9.42 36.37
CA GLU A 474 10.67 -9.77 37.79
C GLU A 474 10.80 -11.28 38.02
N SER A 475 10.63 -12.09 36.99
CA SER A 475 10.77 -13.54 37.01
C SER A 475 12.22 -13.99 36.84
N LEU A 476 13.16 -13.06 36.57
CA LEU A 476 14.59 -13.38 36.47
C LEU A 476 15.20 -13.69 37.84
N VAL A 477 15.77 -14.87 37.96
CA VAL A 477 16.52 -15.30 39.19
C VAL A 477 17.96 -14.84 39.07
N MET A 478 18.21 -13.63 39.56
CA MET A 478 19.58 -13.06 39.66
C MET A 478 19.70 -12.19 40.91
N GLU A 479 20.90 -11.80 41.23
CA GLU A 479 21.20 -10.91 42.37
C GLU A 479 20.45 -9.57 42.20
N PRO A 480 19.66 -9.11 43.19
CA PRO A 480 18.80 -7.94 43.08
C PRO A 480 19.55 -6.67 42.67
N GLU A 481 20.75 -6.48 43.12
CA GLU A 481 21.57 -5.31 42.78
C GLU A 481 22.02 -5.32 41.34
N LYS A 482 22.37 -6.48 40.77
CA LYS A 482 22.69 -6.63 39.34
C LYS A 482 21.47 -6.34 38.46
N LEU A 483 20.31 -6.87 38.87
CA LEU A 483 19.06 -6.62 38.16
C LEU A 483 18.69 -5.12 38.15
N ARG A 484 18.83 -4.46 39.31
CA ARG A 484 18.58 -3.01 39.44
C ARG A 484 19.49 -2.19 38.52
N ARG A 485 20.78 -2.53 38.47
CA ARG A 485 21.76 -1.85 37.59
C ARG A 485 21.43 -2.07 36.11
N LEU A 486 21.05 -3.28 35.69
CA LEU A 486 20.66 -3.58 34.34
C LEU A 486 19.43 -2.79 33.93
N LYS A 487 18.39 -2.75 34.76
CA LYS A 487 17.19 -1.91 34.52
C LYS A 487 17.55 -0.44 34.36
N ALA A 488 18.34 0.10 35.27
CA ALA A 488 18.76 1.51 35.25
C ALA A 488 19.53 1.86 33.96
N LEU A 489 20.45 1.01 33.53
CA LEU A 489 21.23 1.23 32.30
C LEU A 489 20.37 1.16 31.04
N ALA A 490 19.45 0.19 30.96
CA ALA A 490 18.53 0.07 29.87
C ALA A 490 17.57 1.28 29.80
N GLN A 491 17.02 1.72 30.93
CA GLN A 491 16.17 2.91 31.02
C GLN A 491 16.90 4.20 30.62
N SER A 492 18.13 4.38 31.13
CA SER A 492 18.99 5.53 30.81
C SER A 492 19.26 5.61 29.30
N PHE A 493 19.52 4.47 28.65
CA PHE A 493 19.71 4.38 27.21
C PHE A 493 18.45 4.81 26.44
N SER A 494 17.26 4.45 26.92
CA SER A 494 15.98 4.88 26.32
C SER A 494 15.56 6.28 26.72
N ARG A 495 16.42 7.02 27.42
CA ARG A 495 16.13 8.40 27.84
C ARG A 495 14.91 8.50 28.75
N ILE A 496 14.74 7.55 29.64
CA ILE A 496 13.67 7.50 30.63
C ILE A 496 14.34 7.55 32.01
N ASP A 497 13.88 8.43 32.88
CA ASP A 497 14.35 8.52 34.26
C ASP A 497 13.73 7.42 35.16
N LYS A 498 14.10 7.39 36.44
CA LYS A 498 13.60 6.43 37.43
C LYS A 498 12.09 6.52 37.64
N ASP A 499 11.49 7.68 37.36
CA ASP A 499 10.08 7.97 37.55
C ASP A 499 9.26 7.77 36.28
N GLY A 500 9.90 7.28 35.18
CA GLY A 500 9.27 6.99 33.90
C GLY A 500 9.11 8.21 32.98
N GLN A 501 9.72 9.36 33.33
CA GLN A 501 9.65 10.58 32.54
C GLN A 501 10.76 10.63 31.50
N LYS A 502 10.44 11.18 30.32
CA LYS A 502 11.41 11.31 29.23
C LYS A 502 12.41 12.44 29.51
N LEU A 503 13.71 12.11 29.47
CA LEU A 503 14.79 13.09 29.65
C LEU A 503 14.87 14.04 28.45
N VAL A 504 14.84 15.33 28.69
CA VAL A 504 14.82 16.39 27.66
C VAL A 504 16.23 16.65 27.10
N HIS A 505 17.26 16.49 27.93
CA HIS A 505 18.65 16.80 27.51
C HIS A 505 19.22 15.74 26.57
N PRO A 506 20.09 16.10 25.58
CA PRO A 506 20.77 15.12 24.75
C PRO A 506 21.66 14.18 25.58
N PRO A 507 21.90 12.92 25.12
CA PRO A 507 22.80 12.03 25.84
C PRO A 507 24.22 12.60 25.88
N TRP A 508 24.89 12.46 27.01
CA TRP A 508 26.30 12.74 27.07
C TRP A 508 27.08 11.64 26.34
N SER A 509 28.01 12.02 25.47
CA SER A 509 28.90 11.11 24.76
C SER A 509 30.32 11.26 25.25
N ALA A 510 30.98 10.15 25.56
CA ALA A 510 32.39 10.14 25.87
C ALA A 510 33.28 10.29 24.63
N ASP A 511 32.73 10.05 23.44
CA ASP A 511 33.43 10.16 22.17
C ASP A 511 33.40 11.60 21.65
N PHE A 512 34.56 12.03 21.11
CA PHE A 512 34.70 13.36 20.47
C PHE A 512 34.12 13.41 19.06
N VAL A 513 33.91 12.24 18.43
CA VAL A 513 33.32 12.12 17.09
C VAL A 513 31.81 11.99 17.21
N ARG A 514 31.08 12.89 16.54
CA ARG A 514 29.61 12.85 16.55
C ARG A 514 29.08 11.55 15.96
N GLY A 515 28.14 10.92 16.67
CA GLY A 515 27.51 9.67 16.25
C GLY A 515 28.29 8.40 16.59
N LYS A 516 29.45 8.51 17.24
CA LYS A 516 30.25 7.38 17.74
C LYS A 516 29.90 7.09 19.20
N GLY A 517 29.92 5.80 19.62
CA GLY A 517 29.78 5.39 21.02
C GLY A 517 28.35 5.60 21.59
N GLN A 518 27.33 5.71 20.77
CA GLN A 518 25.96 5.93 21.23
C GLN A 518 25.22 4.64 21.63
N GLY A 519 25.68 3.47 21.18
CA GLY A 519 25.09 2.18 21.52
C GLY A 519 25.48 1.68 22.89
N LEU A 520 24.70 0.73 23.45
CA LEU A 520 24.97 0.07 24.70
C LEU A 520 25.18 -1.43 24.45
N ILE A 521 26.42 -1.93 24.69
CA ILE A 521 26.80 -3.31 24.38
C ILE A 521 27.03 -4.10 25.71
N PHE A 522 26.24 -5.17 25.86
CA PHE A 522 26.34 -6.12 26.96
C PHE A 522 26.97 -7.43 26.47
N LEU A 523 27.91 -7.96 27.21
CA LEU A 523 28.38 -9.34 27.07
C LEU A 523 27.89 -10.17 28.27
N LEU A 524 27.06 -11.18 28.01
CA LEU A 524 26.52 -12.11 28.95
C LEU A 524 27.25 -13.46 28.76
N HIS A 525 28.09 -13.86 29.70
CA HIS A 525 28.89 -15.07 29.57
C HIS A 525 28.75 -16.00 30.77
N GLY A 526 29.01 -17.29 30.60
CA GLY A 526 28.87 -18.32 31.61
C GLY A 526 28.34 -19.63 31.05
N ARG A 527 28.00 -20.60 31.90
CA ARG A 527 27.52 -21.94 31.51
C ARG A 527 26.24 -21.90 30.68
N PRO A 528 25.97 -22.94 29.87
CA PRO A 528 24.65 -23.09 29.23
C PRO A 528 23.51 -23.14 30.26
N GLY A 529 22.34 -22.61 29.91
CA GLY A 529 21.14 -22.73 30.75
C GLY A 529 21.05 -21.83 31.98
N VAL A 530 22.02 -20.91 32.21
CA VAL A 530 22.03 -20.00 33.38
C VAL A 530 21.24 -18.70 33.19
N GLY A 531 20.43 -18.57 32.13
CA GLY A 531 19.52 -17.44 31.95
C GLY A 531 20.07 -16.27 31.12
N LYS A 532 21.21 -16.37 30.43
CA LYS A 532 21.78 -15.27 29.60
C LYS A 532 20.82 -14.71 28.57
N THR A 533 20.30 -15.57 27.68
CA THR A 533 19.35 -15.17 26.65
C THR A 533 18.03 -14.67 27.25
N CYS A 534 17.54 -15.33 28.28
CA CYS A 534 16.33 -14.93 29.01
C CYS A 534 16.45 -13.51 29.60
N THR A 535 17.66 -13.10 30.01
CA THR A 535 17.91 -11.74 30.50
C THR A 535 17.75 -10.72 29.38
N ALA A 536 18.29 -10.99 28.15
CA ALA A 536 18.15 -10.11 27.01
C ALA A 536 16.66 -9.98 26.60
N GLU A 537 15.94 -11.09 26.53
CA GLU A 537 14.51 -11.14 26.28
C GLU A 537 13.71 -10.33 27.30
N SER A 538 13.98 -10.56 28.61
CA SER A 538 13.28 -9.85 29.67
C SER A 538 13.54 -8.35 29.69
N ILE A 539 14.75 -7.91 29.32
CA ILE A 539 15.06 -6.48 29.19
C ILE A 539 14.34 -5.88 28.00
N ALA A 540 14.29 -6.56 26.85
CA ALA A 540 13.55 -6.10 25.68
C ALA A 540 12.05 -5.92 25.97
N GLU A 541 11.43 -6.89 26.65
CA GLU A 541 10.04 -6.84 27.11
C GLU A 541 9.81 -5.68 28.11
N PHE A 542 10.71 -5.52 29.07
CA PHE A 542 10.66 -4.43 30.05
C PHE A 542 10.75 -3.04 29.38
N MET A 543 11.62 -2.92 28.38
CA MET A 543 11.84 -1.70 27.62
C MET A 543 10.74 -1.43 26.57
N LYS A 544 9.84 -2.37 26.38
CA LYS A 544 8.81 -2.34 25.32
C LYS A 544 9.42 -2.15 23.94
N LYS A 545 10.53 -2.82 23.67
CA LYS A 545 11.24 -2.80 22.39
C LYS A 545 11.31 -4.20 21.80
N PRO A 546 11.13 -4.33 20.46
CA PRO A 546 11.26 -5.62 19.81
C PRO A 546 12.69 -6.14 19.91
N LEU A 547 12.84 -7.44 20.10
CA LEU A 547 14.13 -8.14 20.15
C LEU A 547 14.39 -8.88 18.84
N MET A 548 15.49 -8.55 18.18
CA MET A 548 16.02 -9.31 17.04
C MET A 548 17.10 -10.27 17.52
N VAL A 549 16.91 -11.57 17.28
CA VAL A 549 17.87 -12.61 17.70
C VAL A 549 18.67 -13.07 16.49
N LEU A 550 20.00 -13.04 16.60
CA LEU A 550 20.94 -13.57 15.60
C LEU A 550 21.71 -14.75 16.19
N THR A 551 21.88 -15.81 15.43
CA THR A 551 22.67 -16.98 15.82
C THR A 551 23.96 -17.05 14.99
N SER A 552 24.96 -17.82 15.45
CA SER A 552 26.19 -18.04 14.68
C SER A 552 25.95 -18.66 13.30
N SER A 553 24.91 -19.48 13.16
CA SER A 553 24.51 -20.02 11.86
C SER A 553 24.00 -18.97 10.88
N ASP A 554 23.45 -17.86 11.35
CA ASP A 554 22.97 -16.77 10.52
C ASP A 554 24.10 -15.88 10.00
N ILE A 555 25.19 -15.87 10.76
CA ILE A 555 26.35 -15.02 10.53
C ILE A 555 27.35 -15.73 9.60
N GLY A 556 27.41 -17.07 9.64
CA GLY A 556 28.38 -17.88 8.92
C GLY A 556 29.65 -18.15 9.72
N THR A 557 30.56 -18.95 9.16
CA THR A 557 31.83 -19.32 9.80
C THR A 557 33.05 -18.73 9.09
N ASP A 558 32.92 -18.33 7.83
CA ASP A 558 33.98 -17.68 7.08
C ASP A 558 34.04 -16.17 7.43
N PRO A 559 35.22 -15.59 7.77
CA PRO A 559 35.35 -14.18 8.13
C PRO A 559 34.77 -13.21 7.09
N VAL A 560 34.90 -13.51 5.80
CA VAL A 560 34.36 -12.68 4.70
C VAL A 560 32.85 -12.81 4.61
N GLU A 561 32.32 -14.01 4.77
CA GLU A 561 30.87 -14.24 4.85
C GLU A 561 30.28 -13.66 6.12
N VAL A 562 30.97 -13.77 7.25
CA VAL A 562 30.60 -13.14 8.52
C VAL A 562 30.44 -11.64 8.33
N GLU A 563 31.41 -10.97 7.73
CA GLU A 563 31.35 -9.52 7.50
C GLU A 563 30.22 -9.16 6.52
N LYS A 564 30.05 -9.93 5.45
CA LYS A 564 28.98 -9.73 4.44
C LYS A 564 27.59 -10.01 5.04
N ASN A 565 27.41 -11.09 5.76
CA ASN A 565 26.14 -11.49 6.36
C ASN A 565 25.79 -10.57 7.54
N LEU A 566 26.75 -10.26 8.40
CA LEU A 566 26.60 -9.24 9.44
C LEU A 566 26.29 -7.90 8.81
N THR A 567 26.97 -7.48 7.77
CA THR A 567 26.67 -6.22 7.06
C THR A 567 25.27 -6.25 6.45
N ARG A 568 24.82 -7.41 5.95
CA ARG A 568 23.45 -7.58 5.42
C ARG A 568 22.40 -7.55 6.53
N GLU A 569 22.60 -8.30 7.61
CA GLU A 569 21.68 -8.34 8.75
C GLU A 569 21.69 -7.02 9.54
N PHE A 570 22.81 -6.35 9.58
CA PHE A 570 22.98 -5.03 10.22
C PHE A 570 22.79 -3.84 9.26
N LYS A 571 22.70 -4.03 7.93
CA LYS A 571 22.05 -3.04 7.07
C LYS A 571 20.54 -2.98 7.35
N LYS A 572 19.98 -4.10 7.74
CA LYS A 572 18.66 -4.12 8.40
C LYS A 572 18.71 -3.41 9.77
N ALA A 573 19.88 -3.36 10.44
CA ALA A 573 20.16 -2.69 11.72
C ALA A 573 21.45 -1.85 11.71
N LYS A 574 21.79 -1.14 10.63
CA LYS A 574 22.99 -0.28 10.43
C LYS A 574 24.37 -0.87 10.82
N ARG A 575 25.08 -1.55 9.87
CA ARG A 575 26.55 -1.86 9.72
C ARG A 575 27.40 -2.25 10.96
N PHE A 576 27.96 -3.50 11.08
CA PHE A 576 28.38 -4.13 12.35
C PHE A 576 29.78 -3.90 12.93
N LEU A 577 30.92 -3.87 12.28
CA LEU A 577 32.25 -3.70 12.97
C LEU A 577 32.78 -2.28 12.95
N ARG A 578 32.57 -1.54 11.88
CA ARG A 578 32.52 -0.08 11.94
C ARG A 578 31.24 0.37 12.66
N ALA A 579 30.25 -0.49 12.79
CA ALA A 579 28.93 -0.25 13.30
C ALA A 579 28.78 -0.51 14.79
N LEU A 580 29.62 -1.32 15.45
CA LEU A 580 29.69 -1.34 16.91
C LEU A 580 30.10 0.02 17.46
N GLU A 581 30.96 0.76 16.73
CA GLU A 581 31.34 2.11 17.10
C GLU A 581 30.27 3.17 16.80
N PHE A 582 29.38 2.92 15.82
CA PHE A 582 28.30 3.81 15.39
C PHE A 582 26.90 3.19 15.60
N TYR A 583 26.81 2.11 16.39
CA TYR A 583 25.55 1.46 16.69
C TYR A 583 24.72 2.32 17.66
N ASP A 584 23.48 2.58 17.26
CA ASP A 584 22.50 3.32 18.07
C ASP A 584 21.39 2.36 18.51
N GLY A 585 21.69 1.53 19.51
CA GLY A 585 20.79 0.53 20.02
C GLY A 585 21.37 -0.21 21.25
N ILE A 586 20.62 -1.15 21.80
CA ILE A 586 21.11 -2.06 22.86
C ILE A 586 21.45 -3.39 22.19
N LEU A 587 22.70 -3.84 22.36
CA LEU A 587 23.19 -5.10 21.83
C LEU A 587 23.52 -6.05 22.99
N PHE A 588 22.93 -7.24 22.97
CA PHE A 588 23.26 -8.33 23.90
C PHE A 588 24.05 -9.41 23.16
N LEU A 589 25.27 -9.63 23.59
CA LEU A 589 26.11 -10.73 23.16
C LEU A 589 26.04 -11.84 24.19
N THR A 590 25.62 -13.04 23.82
CA THR A 590 25.55 -14.19 24.73
C THR A 590 26.49 -15.27 24.27
N THR A 591 27.39 -15.72 25.15
CA THR A 591 28.35 -16.76 24.84
C THR A 591 28.56 -17.73 25.99
N ASN A 592 28.90 -18.97 25.64
CA ASN A 592 29.41 -19.98 26.57
C ASN A 592 30.93 -20.09 26.49
N ARG A 593 31.61 -19.38 25.56
CA ARG A 593 33.02 -19.51 25.20
C ARG A 593 33.70 -18.16 25.17
N VAL A 594 33.78 -17.49 26.33
CA VAL A 594 34.33 -16.14 26.41
C VAL A 594 35.83 -16.10 26.12
N GLY A 595 36.56 -17.20 26.39
CA GLY A 595 37.99 -17.28 26.15
C GLY A 595 38.44 -17.30 24.70
N THR A 596 37.50 -17.39 23.75
CA THR A 596 37.79 -17.35 22.31
C THR A 596 37.67 -15.96 21.70
N PHE A 597 37.29 -14.94 22.47
CA PHE A 597 37.15 -13.57 21.95
C PHE A 597 38.51 -12.85 21.91
N ASP A 598 38.67 -12.05 20.85
CA ASP A 598 39.79 -11.14 20.67
C ASP A 598 39.69 -9.95 21.69
N ASP A 599 40.83 -9.54 22.26
CA ASP A 599 40.93 -8.39 23.15
C ASP A 599 40.40 -7.11 22.55
N ALA A 600 40.61 -6.89 21.22
CA ALA A 600 40.09 -5.75 20.51
C ALA A 600 38.53 -5.72 20.46
N PHE A 601 37.90 -6.91 20.47
CA PHE A 601 36.44 -7.01 20.57
C PHE A 601 35.98 -6.75 22.02
N ILE A 602 36.67 -7.31 22.99
CA ILE A 602 36.36 -7.13 24.42
C ILE A 602 36.40 -5.65 24.80
N SER A 603 37.38 -4.90 24.29
CA SER A 603 37.52 -3.45 24.55
C SER A 603 36.36 -2.58 24.12
N ARG A 604 35.51 -3.07 23.20
CA ARG A 604 34.30 -2.36 22.71
C ARG A 604 33.05 -2.65 23.52
N ILE A 605 33.14 -3.61 24.47
CA ILE A 605 32.00 -4.01 25.29
C ILE A 605 31.88 -3.06 26.48
N HIS A 606 30.72 -2.46 26.62
CA HIS A 606 30.46 -1.52 27.71
C HIS A 606 30.28 -2.23 29.07
N ILE A 607 29.62 -3.40 29.06
CA ILE A 607 29.23 -4.10 30.27
C ILE A 607 29.45 -5.60 30.09
N GLN A 608 30.21 -6.21 30.98
CA GLN A 608 30.47 -7.63 31.00
C GLN A 608 29.81 -8.24 32.23
N LEU A 609 28.97 -9.26 32.04
CA LEU A 609 28.24 -9.93 33.11
C LEU A 609 28.53 -11.42 33.09
N TYR A 610 29.16 -11.88 34.18
CA TYR A 610 29.37 -13.29 34.44
C TYR A 610 28.13 -13.89 35.10
N TYR A 611 27.69 -15.02 34.59
CA TYR A 611 26.61 -15.85 35.12
C TYR A 611 27.20 -17.11 35.74
N PRO A 612 27.34 -17.16 37.08
CA PRO A 612 27.75 -18.36 37.77
C PRO A 612 26.64 -19.41 37.70
N ASP A 613 26.97 -20.62 38.12
CA ASP A 613 25.97 -21.66 38.36
C ASP A 613 24.97 -21.23 39.43
N PHE A 614 23.75 -21.70 39.28
CA PHE A 614 22.72 -21.44 40.28
C PHE A 614 23.02 -22.10 41.62
N THR A 615 22.82 -21.36 42.68
CA THR A 615 22.76 -21.95 44.04
C THR A 615 21.46 -22.76 44.21
N ASP A 616 21.41 -23.64 45.20
CA ASP A 616 20.20 -24.44 45.47
C ASP A 616 18.98 -23.57 45.76
N ASN A 617 19.16 -22.43 46.40
CA ASN A 617 18.10 -21.47 46.65
C ASN A 617 17.59 -20.84 45.33
N GLN A 618 18.50 -20.51 44.43
CA GLN A 618 18.11 -19.97 43.11
C GLN A 618 17.39 -21.01 42.24
N ARG A 619 17.81 -22.29 42.30
CA ARG A 619 17.08 -23.38 41.64
C ARG A 619 15.65 -23.52 42.16
N GLN A 620 15.48 -23.44 43.50
CA GLN A 620 14.15 -23.46 44.11
C GLN A 620 13.29 -22.26 43.68
N GLN A 621 13.87 -21.06 43.52
CA GLN A 621 13.17 -19.90 42.97
C GLN A 621 12.74 -20.13 41.52
N ILE A 622 13.60 -20.75 40.70
CA ILE A 622 13.25 -21.08 39.30
C ILE A 622 12.07 -22.06 39.28
N TRP A 623 12.07 -23.12 40.09
CA TRP A 623 10.94 -24.03 40.23
C TRP A 623 9.67 -23.28 40.62
N GLN A 624 9.73 -22.38 41.59
CA GLN A 624 8.60 -21.59 42.03
C GLN A 624 8.07 -20.68 40.93
N THR A 625 8.96 -20.09 40.12
CA THR A 625 8.55 -19.28 38.97
C THR A 625 7.71 -20.07 37.96
N PHE A 626 8.04 -21.34 37.68
CA PHE A 626 7.24 -22.20 36.82
C PHE A 626 5.91 -22.63 37.46
N VAL A 627 5.89 -22.87 38.77
CA VAL A 627 4.65 -23.12 39.51
C VAL A 627 3.69 -21.94 39.42
N ASP A 628 4.21 -20.71 39.62
CA ASP A 628 3.42 -19.50 39.56
C ASP A 628 2.92 -19.23 38.10
N LYS A 629 3.77 -19.57 37.12
CA LYS A 629 3.40 -19.51 35.70
C LYS A 629 2.26 -20.48 35.38
N LEU A 630 2.37 -21.75 35.80
CA LEU A 630 1.30 -22.72 35.58
C LEU A 630 -0.04 -22.25 36.18
N LYS A 631 0.02 -21.74 37.43
CA LYS A 631 -1.15 -21.21 38.13
C LYS A 631 -1.78 -20.05 37.39
N ARG A 632 -0.99 -19.16 36.81
CA ARG A 632 -1.46 -17.97 36.08
C ARG A 632 -2.05 -18.36 34.71
N ASP A 633 -1.35 -19.21 33.94
CA ASP A 633 -1.65 -19.51 32.55
C ASP A 633 -2.71 -20.61 32.42
N CYS A 634 -2.66 -21.64 33.29
CA CYS A 634 -3.50 -22.85 33.22
C CYS A 634 -4.36 -23.08 34.47
N GLY A 635 -4.36 -22.17 35.45
CA GLY A 635 -5.03 -22.36 36.74
C GLY A 635 -6.55 -22.52 36.67
N SER A 636 -7.18 -22.26 35.53
CA SER A 636 -8.59 -22.51 35.26
C SER A 636 -8.91 -24.00 35.11
N TYR A 637 -8.01 -24.79 34.55
CA TYR A 637 -8.21 -26.20 34.20
C TYR A 637 -7.13 -27.15 34.71
N MET A 638 -6.04 -26.64 35.32
CA MET A 638 -4.92 -27.45 35.83
C MET A 638 -4.43 -26.94 37.17
N LYS A 639 -3.90 -27.84 38.01
CA LYS A 639 -3.42 -27.52 39.35
C LYS A 639 -2.27 -28.41 39.73
N LEU A 640 -1.21 -27.83 40.36
CA LEU A 640 -0.14 -28.59 40.93
C LEU A 640 -0.57 -29.16 42.30
N ASP A 641 -0.50 -30.47 42.45
CA ASP A 641 -0.86 -31.13 43.70
C ASP A 641 0.12 -30.81 44.88
N SER A 642 -0.30 -31.10 46.07
CA SER A 642 0.47 -30.95 47.31
C SER A 642 1.70 -31.87 47.35
N THR A 643 1.57 -33.09 46.82
CA THR A 643 2.65 -34.07 46.69
C THR A 643 3.77 -33.55 45.79
N ALA A 644 3.41 -33.07 44.59
CA ALA A 644 4.36 -32.45 43.68
C ALA A 644 5.07 -31.25 44.30
N LYS A 645 4.34 -30.33 44.98
CA LYS A 645 4.94 -29.16 45.63
C LYS A 645 5.96 -29.56 46.69
N ARG A 646 5.71 -30.66 47.42
CA ARG A 646 6.63 -31.21 48.41
C ARG A 646 7.84 -31.85 47.74
N TYR A 647 7.59 -32.60 46.67
CA TYR A 647 8.63 -33.27 45.91
C TYR A 647 9.63 -32.31 45.26
N LEU A 648 9.14 -31.21 44.67
CA LEU A 648 10.00 -30.16 44.09
C LEU A 648 10.97 -29.53 45.12
N LYS A 649 10.69 -29.67 46.44
CA LYS A 649 11.57 -29.21 47.52
C LYS A 649 12.44 -30.35 48.13
N SER A 650 12.32 -31.56 47.61
CA SER A 650 13.00 -32.74 48.12
C SER A 650 14.54 -32.67 47.94
N PRO A 651 15.29 -33.43 48.76
CA PRO A 651 16.73 -33.59 48.57
C PRO A 651 17.12 -34.18 47.21
N GLU A 652 16.26 -35.03 46.63
CA GLU A 652 16.45 -35.64 45.31
C GLU A 652 16.54 -34.56 44.20
N ILE A 653 15.56 -33.67 44.14
CA ILE A 653 15.54 -32.54 43.21
C ILE A 653 16.77 -31.63 43.40
N ARG A 654 17.20 -31.39 44.64
CA ARG A 654 18.38 -30.56 44.91
C ARG A 654 19.67 -31.23 44.45
N ALA A 655 19.77 -32.55 44.60
CA ALA A 655 20.93 -33.34 44.18
C ALA A 655 21.17 -33.32 42.68
N MET A 656 20.13 -33.14 41.87
CA MET A 656 20.22 -33.10 40.40
C MET A 656 21.02 -31.91 39.85
N LYS A 657 21.18 -30.83 40.63
CA LYS A 657 21.90 -29.58 40.28
C LYS A 657 21.55 -29.03 38.87
N TRP A 658 20.31 -29.20 38.44
CA TRP A 658 19.85 -28.79 37.14
C TRP A 658 19.98 -27.28 36.88
N ASN A 659 20.33 -26.93 35.64
CA ASN A 659 20.31 -25.56 35.20
C ASN A 659 18.87 -25.11 34.83
N GLY A 660 18.67 -23.81 34.56
CA GLY A 660 17.33 -23.28 34.29
C GLY A 660 16.62 -23.86 33.07
N ARG A 661 17.38 -24.33 32.06
CA ARG A 661 16.82 -25.00 30.87
C ARG A 661 16.34 -26.41 31.21
N GLU A 662 17.10 -27.14 31.94
CA GLU A 662 16.74 -28.49 32.42
C GLU A 662 15.49 -28.44 33.32
N ILE A 663 15.42 -27.48 34.25
CA ILE A 663 14.25 -27.26 35.11
C ILE A 663 13.03 -26.93 34.26
N ARG A 664 13.15 -26.03 33.26
CA ARG A 664 12.05 -25.69 32.34
C ARG A 664 11.55 -26.91 31.58
N ASN A 665 12.45 -27.68 30.99
CA ASN A 665 12.11 -28.86 30.21
C ASN A 665 11.42 -29.91 31.09
N ALA A 666 11.97 -30.19 32.28
CA ALA A 666 11.38 -31.13 33.22
C ALA A 666 9.97 -30.72 33.66
N PHE A 667 9.78 -29.45 33.96
CA PHE A 667 8.45 -28.92 34.31
C PHE A 667 7.45 -29.06 33.18
N GLN A 668 7.84 -28.71 31.95
CA GLN A 668 7.00 -28.82 30.77
C GLN A 668 6.63 -30.27 30.46
N THR A 669 7.62 -31.19 30.55
CA THR A 669 7.34 -32.62 30.29
C THR A 669 6.42 -33.19 31.36
N ALA A 670 6.59 -32.86 32.64
CA ALA A 670 5.71 -33.29 33.70
C ALA A 670 4.27 -32.78 33.52
N VAL A 671 4.08 -31.54 33.03
CA VAL A 671 2.78 -30.99 32.69
C VAL A 671 2.15 -31.76 31.51
N SER A 672 2.94 -32.08 30.46
CA SER A 672 2.44 -32.85 29.31
C SER A 672 2.05 -34.27 29.69
N LEU A 673 2.77 -34.92 30.62
CA LEU A 673 2.39 -36.24 31.16
C LEU A 673 1.06 -36.15 31.92
N ALA A 674 0.91 -35.13 32.77
CA ALA A 674 -0.33 -34.91 33.50
C ALA A 674 -1.54 -34.61 32.57
N GLU A 675 -1.31 -33.91 31.45
CA GLU A 675 -2.36 -33.71 30.42
C GLU A 675 -2.74 -35.03 29.73
N TYR A 676 -1.78 -35.92 29.49
CA TYR A 676 -2.03 -37.23 28.91
C TYR A 676 -2.80 -38.14 29.87
N ASP A 677 -2.38 -38.21 31.14
CA ASP A 677 -3.03 -39.03 32.17
C ASP A 677 -4.42 -38.50 32.52
N ALA A 678 -4.62 -37.21 32.41
CA ALA A 678 -5.91 -36.50 32.56
C ALA A 678 -6.60 -36.78 33.94
N GLU A 679 -5.88 -37.10 34.99
CA GLU A 679 -6.38 -37.24 36.35
C GLU A 679 -6.93 -35.90 36.85
N LYS A 680 -8.17 -35.91 37.40
CA LYS A 680 -8.83 -34.68 37.83
C LYS A 680 -9.10 -34.68 39.32
N ASP A 681 -9.03 -33.49 39.90
CA ASP A 681 -9.52 -33.26 41.27
C ASP A 681 -11.05 -33.13 41.36
N ASP A 682 -11.55 -32.90 42.54
CA ASP A 682 -13.00 -32.73 42.82
C ASP A 682 -13.61 -31.50 42.08
N ASP A 683 -12.75 -30.51 41.74
CA ASP A 683 -13.12 -29.31 40.98
C ASP A 683 -13.03 -29.54 39.46
N GLY A 684 -12.71 -30.76 39.00
CA GLY A 684 -12.57 -31.11 37.58
C GLY A 684 -11.24 -30.62 36.95
N LYS A 685 -10.28 -30.17 37.71
CA LYS A 685 -8.97 -29.71 37.21
C LYS A 685 -7.98 -30.85 37.13
N ILE A 686 -7.19 -30.85 36.04
CA ILE A 686 -6.12 -31.82 35.86
C ILE A 686 -5.07 -31.65 36.96
N LEU A 687 -4.66 -32.74 37.61
CA LEU A 687 -3.68 -32.77 38.67
C LEU A 687 -2.30 -33.09 38.14
N VAL A 688 -1.35 -32.20 38.40
CA VAL A 688 0.09 -32.47 38.24
C VAL A 688 0.65 -32.97 39.57
N ASN A 689 0.88 -34.27 39.69
CA ASN A 689 1.36 -34.93 40.90
C ASN A 689 2.88 -35.17 40.89
N ASP A 690 3.45 -35.80 41.93
CA ASP A 690 4.89 -36.09 42.03
C ASP A 690 5.36 -37.23 41.12
N ASP A 691 4.47 -38.14 40.73
CA ASP A 691 4.81 -39.26 39.83
C ASP A 691 5.22 -38.75 38.44
N HIS A 692 4.55 -37.70 37.92
CA HIS A 692 4.95 -37.06 36.68
C HIS A 692 6.37 -36.50 36.72
N PHE A 693 6.77 -35.88 37.84
CA PHE A 693 8.12 -35.37 38.00
C PHE A 693 9.14 -36.50 38.23
N ARG A 694 8.79 -37.59 38.95
CA ARG A 694 9.63 -38.76 39.11
C ARG A 694 9.97 -39.43 37.80
N ALA A 695 8.95 -39.63 36.94
CA ALA A 695 9.15 -40.21 35.63
C ALA A 695 10.14 -39.39 34.77
N VAL A 696 10.03 -38.04 34.78
CA VAL A 696 10.96 -37.18 34.08
C VAL A 696 12.36 -37.24 34.62
N ILE A 697 12.53 -37.33 35.94
CA ILE A 697 13.84 -37.43 36.60
C ILE A 697 14.50 -38.74 36.28
N GLU A 698 13.78 -39.85 36.34
CA GLU A 698 14.29 -41.19 36.02
C GLU A 698 14.86 -41.21 34.60
N LEU A 699 14.07 -40.77 33.61
CA LEU A 699 14.52 -40.66 32.19
C LEU A 699 15.74 -39.75 32.01
N SER A 700 15.83 -38.68 32.79
CA SER A 700 16.91 -37.69 32.69
C SER A 700 18.20 -38.18 33.42
N SER A 701 18.08 -38.94 34.51
CA SER A 701 19.23 -39.45 35.24
C SER A 701 19.96 -40.53 34.45
N ASP A 702 19.27 -41.46 33.83
CA ASP A 702 19.83 -42.51 33.01
C ASP A 702 20.68 -41.95 31.87
N PHE A 703 20.17 -40.91 31.19
CA PHE A 703 20.91 -40.26 30.12
C PHE A 703 22.16 -39.50 30.63
N LYS A 704 22.05 -38.85 31.76
CA LYS A 704 23.17 -38.11 32.35
C LYS A 704 24.29 -39.05 32.82
N GLU A 705 23.94 -40.16 33.46
CA GLU A 705 24.87 -41.20 33.88
C GLU A 705 25.60 -41.81 32.65
N TYR A 706 24.85 -42.10 31.57
CA TYR A 706 25.43 -42.54 30.30
C TYR A 706 26.43 -41.54 29.71
N LEU A 707 26.11 -40.23 29.71
CA LEU A 707 27.01 -39.20 29.20
C LEU A 707 28.27 -39.02 30.08
N ASP A 708 28.14 -39.10 31.40
CA ASP A 708 29.26 -38.95 32.33
C ASP A 708 30.21 -40.14 32.17
N GLU A 709 29.68 -41.36 31.98
CA GLU A 709 30.49 -42.54 31.69
C GLU A 709 31.18 -42.44 30.31
N LEU A 710 30.48 -42.00 29.30
CA LEU A 710 31.01 -41.83 27.93
C LEU A 710 32.15 -40.80 27.88
N HIS A 711 32.00 -39.72 28.61
CA HIS A 711 32.92 -38.59 28.49
C HIS A 711 34.08 -38.64 29.49
N LYS A 712 34.01 -39.41 30.57
CA LYS A 712 35.02 -39.55 31.62
C LYS A 712 35.54 -38.25 32.25
N LYS A 713 34.92 -37.09 31.88
CA LYS A 713 35.22 -35.75 32.41
C LYS A 713 33.96 -34.93 32.38
N ASP A 714 33.74 -34.12 33.40
CA ASP A 714 32.62 -33.22 33.44
C ASP A 714 32.76 -32.06 32.41
N GLU A 715 31.66 -31.36 32.15
CA GLU A 715 31.60 -30.27 31.15
C GLU A 715 32.56 -29.10 31.47
N ALA A 716 32.75 -28.78 32.77
CA ALA A 716 33.64 -27.72 33.21
C ALA A 716 35.10 -28.04 32.91
N GLN A 717 35.53 -29.26 33.21
CA GLN A 717 36.89 -29.72 32.92
C GLN A 717 37.17 -29.75 31.40
N ARG A 718 36.19 -30.13 30.60
CA ARG A 718 36.33 -30.12 29.13
C ARG A 718 36.46 -28.71 28.57
N ALA A 719 35.66 -27.77 29.08
CA ALA A 719 35.72 -26.37 28.67
C ALA A 719 37.03 -25.68 29.08
N ALA A 720 37.55 -26.00 30.27
CA ALA A 720 38.84 -25.50 30.74
C ALA A 720 40.02 -26.02 29.90
N LEU A 721 40.01 -27.32 29.53
CA LEU A 721 41.03 -27.90 28.65
C LEU A 721 41.06 -27.30 27.25
N LYS A 722 39.93 -26.84 26.76
CA LYS A 722 39.80 -26.17 25.45
C LYS A 722 40.01 -24.65 25.54
N HIS A 723 40.36 -24.11 26.70
CA HIS A 723 40.49 -22.67 26.97
C HIS A 723 39.24 -21.86 26.62
N GLU A 724 38.06 -22.49 26.65
CA GLU A 724 36.79 -21.84 26.31
C GLU A 724 36.23 -21.00 27.47
N ARG A 725 36.38 -21.51 28.72
CA ARG A 725 35.95 -20.85 29.97
C ARG A 725 36.57 -21.53 31.19
N HIS A 726 36.58 -20.82 32.33
CA HIS A 726 37.02 -21.32 33.63
C HIS A 726 35.88 -21.19 34.64
N ASP A 727 35.21 -22.32 34.96
CA ASP A 727 33.99 -22.30 35.79
C ASP A 727 34.29 -22.22 37.29
N ASP A 728 35.50 -22.62 37.74
CA ASP A 728 35.95 -22.61 39.15
C ASP A 728 36.58 -21.28 39.56
N PHE A 729 36.41 -20.21 38.73
CA PHE A 729 36.91 -18.89 39.07
C PHE A 729 36.11 -18.33 40.26
N THR A 730 36.65 -18.47 41.46
CA THR A 730 36.18 -17.75 42.65
C THR A 730 37.02 -16.48 42.82
N LYS A 731 36.35 -15.33 42.97
CA LYS A 731 37.01 -14.15 43.49
C LYS A 731 37.34 -14.48 44.96
N ASP A 732 38.60 -14.77 45.24
CA ASP A 732 39.07 -14.71 46.64
C ASP A 732 38.83 -13.26 47.08
N ASN A 733 38.07 -13.12 48.17
CA ASN A 733 37.77 -11.85 48.83
C ASN A 733 38.99 -11.20 49.40
#